data_e43c9132e858ddc34f1952bdb98e6741
#
_entry.id   e43c9132e858ddc34f1952bdb98e6741
#
_cell.length_a   1.000
_cell.length_b   1.000
_cell.length_c   1.000
_cell.angle_alpha   90.00
_cell.angle_beta   90.00
_cell.angle_gamma   90.00
#
_symmetry.space_group_name_H-M   'P 1'
#
loop_
_entity.id
_entity.type
_entity.pdbx_description
1 polymer ?
#
loop_
_entity_poly.entity_id
_entity_poly.type
_entity_poly.pdbx_seq_one_letter_code
_entity_poly.pdbx_strand_id
1 'polypeptide(L)'
;MSAEQLNYPPAVEEAVALTRVAIEAVEPVVEAGRFAAKALVGQPCVVSAVIFTDGHEKLDANLLWREGSDGLWQSAPMQPLGNDRWQAELVPEQPGRMEFAIEAWRDDYATYCDEVQKKLAAGKPLVLELREGELLLQRTLEQTLGTADAALQDVLRQLQESQLDEEKLALLLSRETQQRMRELGQHRHLLSTPRYPLDVERSLAEFASWYELFPRSATGSVERHGTFLDVLEQLPRIRSLGFDVLYFPPIHPIGMTHRKGRNNSLQANAEDPGSPYAIGGTEGGHDAVHPQLGSLDDFRRLVSAARVQGLEVALDFAIQCSPDHPWLAEHPGWFEWRPDGSIRHAENPPKKYEDIVNVAFYNEDAIPGLWLALRDVVLFWVEQGVTLFRVDNPHTKPLPFWEWLIGDVRHRHPEIIFLSEAFTRPAMMARLGKVGFSQSYTYFTWRNTKEEIESYFMELTQPPWRDCYRPNFFVNTPDINPRYLHDSGRAGFLIRAALATMGSGLWGMYSGFELCEAAPVPGKEEYLDSEKYQLRPRDYQQSGNINAEIAQLNRIRRENPALQTHLGLQTFLCWNDNIVYFAKRTPDMSNFVLVAISLDPHNAQEAHFELPLWEFGLGDDASLQGEDLMTGHTWQWHGKTQWMRIEPWHQPFGIWRASRIEGERHE
;
A
#
# COMPACT_ATOMS: atom_id res chain seq x y z
N MET A 1 -0.65 -23.17 18.36
CA MET A 1 0.22 -23.40 19.52
C MET A 1 -0.66 -23.26 20.75
N SER A 2 -0.76 -24.32 21.56
CA SER A 2 -1.44 -24.28 22.86
C SER A 2 -0.73 -23.24 23.73
N ALA A 3 -1.48 -22.32 24.31
CA ALA A 3 -0.96 -21.52 25.40
C ALA A 3 -0.54 -22.49 26.52
N GLU A 4 0.76 -22.73 26.67
CA GLU A 4 1.26 -23.30 27.89
C GLU A 4 0.80 -22.39 29.02
N GLN A 5 0.00 -22.93 29.92
CA GLN A 5 -0.40 -22.23 31.13
C GLN A 5 0.91 -21.92 31.87
N LEU A 6 1.36 -20.68 31.82
CA LEU A 6 2.46 -20.19 32.64
C LEU A 6 2.07 -20.48 34.10
N ASN A 7 2.80 -21.39 34.73
CA ASN A 7 2.70 -21.61 36.19
C ASN A 7 3.06 -20.27 36.87
N TYR A 8 2.12 -19.72 37.59
CA TYR A 8 2.34 -18.47 38.31
C TYR A 8 2.19 -18.73 39.85
N PRO A 9 3.18 -18.34 40.62
CA PRO A 9 4.46 -17.77 40.25
C PRO A 9 5.42 -18.81 39.61
N PRO A 10 6.32 -18.40 38.67
CA PRO A 10 7.31 -19.32 38.09
C PRO A 10 8.24 -19.85 39.18
N ALA A 11 8.78 -21.07 39.03
CA ALA A 11 9.85 -21.58 39.90
C ALA A 11 11.09 -20.67 39.83
N VAL A 12 11.85 -20.60 40.92
CA VAL A 12 13.06 -19.74 40.97
C VAL A 12 14.03 -20.08 39.86
N GLU A 13 14.21 -21.36 39.57
CA GLU A 13 15.05 -21.86 38.49
C GLU A 13 14.62 -21.37 37.09
N GLU A 14 13.31 -21.34 36.86
CA GLU A 14 12.69 -20.80 35.63
C GLU A 14 12.88 -19.29 35.56
N ALA A 15 12.67 -18.57 36.65
CA ALA A 15 12.85 -17.12 36.72
C ALA A 15 14.30 -16.69 36.48
N VAL A 16 15.25 -17.43 37.04
CA VAL A 16 16.69 -17.17 36.85
C VAL A 16 17.14 -17.42 35.39
N ALA A 17 16.49 -18.34 34.70
CA ALA A 17 16.77 -18.65 33.29
C ALA A 17 16.24 -17.60 32.29
N LEU A 18 15.34 -16.72 32.72
CA LEU A 18 14.81 -15.66 31.87
C LEU A 18 15.88 -14.65 31.51
N THR A 19 15.80 -14.13 30.25
CA THR A 19 16.67 -13.03 29.83
C THR A 19 16.33 -11.74 30.60
N ARG A 20 17.38 -10.92 30.85
CA ARG A 20 17.20 -9.59 31.45
C ARG A 20 16.93 -8.50 30.40
N VAL A 21 17.06 -8.82 29.11
CA VAL A 21 16.75 -7.93 28.00
C VAL A 21 15.30 -8.09 27.60
N ALA A 22 14.61 -7.00 27.37
CA ALA A 22 13.26 -6.95 26.83
C ALA A 22 13.28 -6.31 25.43
N ILE A 23 12.50 -6.89 24.51
CA ILE A 23 12.21 -6.32 23.18
C ILE A 23 10.70 -6.25 23.05
N GLU A 24 10.16 -5.06 22.96
CA GLU A 24 8.73 -4.79 22.93
C GLU A 24 8.37 -3.83 21.79
N ALA A 25 7.08 -3.71 21.47
CA ALA A 25 6.54 -2.77 20.47
C ALA A 25 7.30 -2.81 19.13
N VAL A 26 7.56 -4.02 18.62
CA VAL A 26 8.23 -4.19 17.31
C VAL A 26 7.29 -3.73 16.20
N GLU A 27 7.79 -2.87 15.32
CA GLU A 27 7.08 -2.37 14.13
C GLU A 27 7.99 -2.49 12.88
N PRO A 28 7.40 -2.83 11.70
CA PRO A 28 5.98 -3.13 11.45
C PRO A 28 5.64 -4.59 11.77
N VAL A 29 4.59 -4.84 12.54
CA VAL A 29 4.12 -6.21 12.87
C VAL A 29 2.59 -6.25 12.83
N VAL A 30 2.04 -7.17 12.04
CA VAL A 30 0.59 -7.33 11.87
C VAL A 30 0.09 -8.57 12.63
N GLU A 31 -0.84 -8.37 13.59
CA GLU A 31 -1.43 -9.45 14.41
C GLU A 31 -0.35 -10.38 15.03
N ALA A 32 0.60 -9.78 15.75
CA ALA A 32 1.73 -10.48 16.35
C ALA A 32 2.51 -11.39 15.38
N GLY A 33 2.60 -11.00 14.11
CA GLY A 33 3.31 -11.74 13.07
C GLY A 33 2.48 -12.85 12.38
N ARG A 34 1.16 -12.95 12.65
CA ARG A 34 0.30 -13.91 11.93
C ARG A 34 0.16 -13.53 10.45
N PHE A 35 0.19 -12.25 10.12
CA PHE A 35 0.14 -11.72 8.76
C PHE A 35 1.37 -10.90 8.46
N ALA A 36 1.71 -10.80 7.17
CA ALA A 36 2.83 -9.99 6.73
C ALA A 36 2.48 -8.49 6.78
N ALA A 37 3.44 -7.70 7.23
CA ALA A 37 3.45 -6.28 6.92
C ALA A 37 3.87 -6.07 5.46
N LYS A 38 3.50 -4.93 4.87
CA LYS A 38 3.79 -4.61 3.47
C LYS A 38 5.04 -3.76 3.33
N ALA A 39 5.86 -4.11 2.35
CA ALA A 39 7.04 -3.34 1.97
C ALA A 39 7.15 -3.20 0.44
N LEU A 40 8.07 -2.39 -0.04
CA LEU A 40 8.31 -2.18 -1.47
C LEU A 40 9.75 -2.45 -1.84
N VAL A 41 9.93 -2.99 -3.04
CA VAL A 41 11.26 -3.15 -3.65
C VAL A 41 11.95 -1.81 -3.77
N GLY A 42 13.23 -1.75 -3.34
CA GLY A 42 14.08 -0.58 -3.45
C GLY A 42 13.72 0.59 -2.51
N GLN A 43 12.74 0.42 -1.63
CA GLN A 43 12.36 1.42 -0.63
C GLN A 43 12.83 0.97 0.77
N PRO A 44 13.34 1.89 1.60
CA PRO A 44 13.69 1.58 2.97
C PRO A 44 12.44 1.13 3.76
N CYS A 45 12.54 -0.06 4.36
CA CYS A 45 11.59 -0.53 5.36
C CYS A 45 12.20 -0.29 6.75
N VAL A 46 11.63 0.64 7.47
CA VAL A 46 12.08 1.01 8.82
C VAL A 46 11.53 0.00 9.82
N VAL A 47 12.42 -0.68 10.54
CA VAL A 47 12.07 -1.56 11.65
C VAL A 47 12.47 -0.88 12.96
N SER A 48 11.52 -0.74 13.87
CA SER A 48 11.75 -0.15 15.18
C SER A 48 11.26 -1.05 16.31
N ALA A 49 11.83 -0.89 17.50
CA ALA A 49 11.39 -1.58 18.71
C ALA A 49 11.71 -0.75 19.96
N VAL A 50 11.09 -1.08 21.08
CA VAL A 50 11.48 -0.64 22.41
C VAL A 50 12.35 -1.73 23.00
N ILE A 51 13.65 -1.41 23.27
CA ILE A 51 14.64 -2.38 23.77
C ILE A 51 15.27 -1.82 25.04
N PHE A 52 15.14 -2.54 26.13
CA PHE A 52 15.63 -2.12 27.43
C PHE A 52 16.10 -3.30 28.31
N THR A 53 16.82 -2.99 29.36
CA THR A 53 17.24 -3.94 30.43
C THR A 53 17.11 -3.28 31.79
N ASP A 54 17.14 -4.09 32.83
CA ASP A 54 17.31 -3.59 34.19
C ASP A 54 18.78 -3.11 34.42
N GLY A 55 18.98 -2.23 35.40
CA GLY A 55 20.32 -1.71 35.75
C GLY A 55 20.75 -0.55 34.84
N HIS A 56 22.09 -0.39 34.70
CA HIS A 56 22.70 0.71 33.94
C HIS A 56 23.58 0.23 32.77
N GLU A 57 23.51 -1.05 32.50
CA GLU A 57 24.31 -1.67 31.45
C GLU A 57 23.87 -1.21 30.05
N LYS A 58 24.84 -1.10 29.18
CA LYS A 58 24.59 -0.78 27.76
C LYS A 58 24.04 -2.00 27.05
N LEU A 59 23.15 -1.71 26.12
CA LEU A 59 22.60 -2.69 25.19
C LEU A 59 23.13 -2.47 23.80
N ASP A 60 23.09 -3.53 23.01
CA ASP A 60 23.22 -3.47 21.58
C ASP A 60 22.19 -4.38 20.91
N ALA A 61 21.86 -4.09 19.64
CA ALA A 61 20.86 -4.82 18.90
C ALA A 61 21.16 -4.86 17.41
N ASN A 62 20.73 -5.96 16.78
CA ASN A 62 20.77 -6.14 15.34
C ASN A 62 19.37 -6.41 14.79
N LEU A 63 19.07 -5.80 13.65
CA LEU A 63 18.01 -6.24 12.77
C LEU A 63 18.56 -7.36 11.88
N LEU A 64 17.86 -8.48 11.83
CA LEU A 64 18.13 -9.62 10.96
C LEU A 64 17.04 -9.74 9.92
N TRP A 65 17.37 -10.07 8.68
CA TRP A 65 16.37 -10.36 7.65
C TRP A 65 16.87 -11.37 6.63
N ARG A 66 15.95 -12.03 5.94
CA ARG A 66 16.24 -12.92 4.81
C ARG A 66 15.10 -12.96 3.80
N GLU A 67 15.41 -13.31 2.58
CA GLU A 67 14.44 -13.58 1.52
C GLU A 67 13.94 -15.04 1.63
N GLY A 68 12.63 -15.22 1.60
CA GLY A 68 12.00 -16.53 1.74
C GLY A 68 12.32 -17.24 3.05
N SER A 69 12.06 -18.55 3.08
CA SER A 69 12.35 -19.39 4.25
C SER A 69 13.79 -19.92 4.30
N ASP A 70 14.46 -19.98 3.17
CA ASP A 70 15.75 -20.66 2.97
C ASP A 70 16.90 -19.71 2.61
N GLY A 71 16.61 -18.40 2.49
CA GLY A 71 17.61 -17.37 2.22
C GLY A 71 18.65 -17.23 3.33
N LEU A 72 19.80 -16.69 2.99
CA LEU A 72 20.84 -16.38 3.96
C LEU A 72 20.42 -15.16 4.79
N TRP A 73 20.64 -15.25 6.11
CA TRP A 73 20.42 -14.13 7.00
C TRP A 73 21.41 -12.99 6.74
N GLN A 74 20.88 -11.81 6.57
CA GLN A 74 21.59 -10.55 6.56
C GLN A 74 21.36 -9.85 7.90
N SER A 75 22.23 -8.91 8.27
CA SER A 75 22.09 -8.17 9.51
C SER A 75 22.55 -6.72 9.37
N ALA A 76 21.93 -5.85 10.15
CA ALA A 76 22.35 -4.46 10.32
C ALA A 76 22.24 -4.05 11.80
N PRO A 77 23.17 -3.23 12.32
CA PRO A 77 23.05 -2.69 13.66
C PRO A 77 21.85 -1.76 13.79
N MET A 78 21.11 -1.91 14.88
CA MET A 78 20.06 -0.95 15.25
C MET A 78 20.68 0.25 15.97
N GLN A 79 20.07 1.42 15.78
CA GLN A 79 20.50 2.67 16.41
C GLN A 79 19.52 3.11 17.49
N PRO A 80 19.99 3.48 18.69
CA PRO A 80 19.16 4.03 19.73
C PRO A 80 18.72 5.46 19.39
N LEU A 81 17.40 5.73 19.48
CA LEU A 81 16.81 7.04 19.25
C LEU A 81 16.51 7.82 20.54
N GLY A 82 16.79 7.25 21.71
CA GLY A 82 16.37 7.76 23.02
C GLY A 82 15.03 7.15 23.48
N ASN A 83 14.76 7.26 24.79
CA ASN A 83 13.58 6.64 25.43
C ASN A 83 13.40 5.17 25.05
N ASP A 84 14.50 4.41 25.08
CA ASP A 84 14.56 2.97 24.76
C ASP A 84 14.09 2.58 23.33
N ARG A 85 13.83 3.53 22.46
CA ARG A 85 13.51 3.26 21.07
C ARG A 85 14.77 2.99 20.27
N TRP A 86 14.72 1.91 19.48
CA TRP A 86 15.76 1.50 18.55
C TRP A 86 15.22 1.35 17.16
N GLN A 87 16.04 1.59 16.16
CA GLN A 87 15.65 1.56 14.75
C GLN A 87 16.77 1.04 13.87
N ALA A 88 16.41 0.31 12.83
CA ALA A 88 17.27 0.02 11.68
C ALA A 88 16.42 -0.02 10.41
N GLU A 89 17.07 0.00 9.27
CA GLU A 89 16.43 -0.06 7.96
C GLU A 89 16.92 -1.29 7.20
N LEU A 90 16.03 -1.94 6.49
CA LEU A 90 16.32 -2.91 5.45
C LEU A 90 15.76 -2.41 4.12
N VAL A 91 16.45 -2.68 3.03
CA VAL A 91 16.01 -2.33 1.68
C VAL A 91 15.82 -3.64 0.89
N PRO A 92 14.58 -4.04 0.62
CA PRO A 92 14.31 -5.24 -0.18
C PRO A 92 14.77 -5.06 -1.63
N GLU A 93 15.42 -6.06 -2.21
CA GLU A 93 15.92 -5.99 -3.59
C GLU A 93 14.96 -6.60 -4.62
N GLN A 94 14.12 -7.54 -4.19
CA GLN A 94 13.22 -8.30 -5.07
C GLN A 94 11.81 -8.42 -4.45
N PRO A 95 10.77 -8.53 -5.28
CA PRO A 95 9.42 -8.81 -4.76
C PRO A 95 9.32 -10.25 -4.26
N GLY A 96 8.56 -10.46 -3.21
CA GLY A 96 8.32 -11.77 -2.63
C GLY A 96 8.15 -11.74 -1.11
N ARG A 97 8.18 -12.92 -0.49
CA ARG A 97 8.08 -13.06 0.95
C ARG A 97 9.45 -12.94 1.59
N MET A 98 9.58 -12.07 2.60
CA MET A 98 10.74 -11.95 3.47
C MET A 98 10.36 -12.23 4.92
N GLU A 99 11.38 -12.46 5.76
CA GLU A 99 11.26 -12.55 7.21
C GLU A 99 12.30 -11.63 7.84
N PHE A 100 11.93 -10.99 8.96
CA PHE A 100 12.86 -10.27 9.80
C PHE A 100 12.70 -10.66 11.27
N ALA A 101 13.75 -10.42 12.06
CA ALA A 101 13.79 -10.58 13.49
C ALA A 101 14.72 -9.53 14.10
N ILE A 102 14.60 -9.29 15.39
CA ILE A 102 15.51 -8.43 16.16
C ILE A 102 16.23 -9.31 17.19
N GLU A 103 17.54 -9.12 17.28
CA GLU A 103 18.34 -9.66 18.36
C GLU A 103 18.90 -8.52 19.19
N ALA A 104 18.82 -8.65 20.51
CA ALA A 104 19.39 -7.67 21.44
C ALA A 104 20.10 -8.38 22.61
N TRP A 105 21.15 -7.76 23.09
CA TRP A 105 21.96 -8.31 24.17
C TRP A 105 22.57 -7.20 25.03
N ARG A 106 23.09 -7.58 26.19
CA ARG A 106 23.93 -6.70 27.01
C ARG A 106 25.33 -6.65 26.45
N ASP A 107 25.79 -5.44 26.14
CA ASP A 107 27.14 -5.18 25.68
C ASP A 107 28.04 -4.82 26.88
N ASP A 108 28.74 -5.83 27.37
CA ASP A 108 29.66 -5.67 28.53
C ASP A 108 30.81 -4.73 28.20
N TYR A 109 31.28 -4.72 26.93
CA TYR A 109 32.38 -3.84 26.54
C TYR A 109 31.94 -2.39 26.39
N ALA A 110 30.78 -2.14 25.80
CA ALA A 110 30.21 -0.80 25.74
C ALA A 110 29.89 -0.26 27.14
N THR A 111 29.43 -1.13 28.06
CA THR A 111 29.21 -0.79 29.47
C THR A 111 30.54 -0.36 30.13
N TYR A 112 31.58 -1.16 29.94
CA TYR A 112 32.91 -0.84 30.39
C TYR A 112 33.42 0.51 29.85
N CYS A 113 33.31 0.74 28.57
CA CYS A 113 33.71 1.99 27.93
C CYS A 113 32.97 3.22 28.50
N ASP A 114 31.66 3.12 28.70
CA ASP A 114 30.82 4.18 29.28
C ASP A 114 31.25 4.50 30.73
N GLU A 115 31.53 3.48 31.55
CA GLU A 115 32.01 3.65 32.92
C GLU A 115 33.39 4.31 32.97
N VAL A 116 34.33 3.85 32.12
CA VAL A 116 35.65 4.43 32.01
C VAL A 116 35.58 5.89 31.62
N GLN A 117 34.81 6.24 30.61
CA GLN A 117 34.63 7.64 30.17
C GLN A 117 34.09 8.54 31.28
N LYS A 118 33.09 8.05 32.04
CA LYS A 118 32.53 8.79 33.18
C LYS A 118 33.53 9.00 34.31
N LYS A 119 34.34 7.96 34.64
CA LYS A 119 35.39 8.04 35.65
C LYS A 119 36.53 8.97 35.20
N LEU A 120 36.90 8.92 33.91
CA LEU A 120 37.91 9.82 33.34
C LEU A 120 37.46 11.28 33.42
N ALA A 121 36.21 11.57 33.00
CA ALA A 121 35.63 12.92 33.11
C ALA A 121 35.54 13.44 34.55
N ALA A 122 35.45 12.55 35.54
CA ALA A 122 35.44 12.86 36.95
C ALA A 122 36.87 12.93 37.56
N GLY A 123 37.90 12.78 36.74
CA GLY A 123 39.30 12.83 37.19
C GLY A 123 39.74 11.72 38.16
N LYS A 124 39.08 10.55 38.10
CA LYS A 124 39.38 9.41 38.96
C LYS A 124 40.52 8.58 38.40
N PRO A 125 41.35 7.91 39.25
CA PRO A 125 42.36 6.98 38.78
C PRO A 125 41.72 5.76 38.13
N LEU A 126 42.33 5.27 37.02
CA LEU A 126 41.73 4.21 36.16
C LEU A 126 42.57 2.91 36.16
N VAL A 127 43.43 2.69 37.17
CA VAL A 127 44.35 1.53 37.20
C VAL A 127 43.59 0.19 37.16
N LEU A 128 42.49 0.10 37.87
CA LEU A 128 41.68 -1.12 37.89
C LEU A 128 40.95 -1.29 36.56
N GLU A 129 40.38 -0.22 36.02
CA GLU A 129 39.64 -0.20 34.76
C GLU A 129 40.54 -0.60 33.57
N LEU A 130 41.77 -0.16 33.52
CA LEU A 130 42.72 -0.61 32.49
C LEU A 130 42.93 -2.13 32.52
N ARG A 131 43.02 -2.69 33.74
CA ARG A 131 43.16 -4.14 33.91
C ARG A 131 41.89 -4.89 33.55
N GLU A 132 40.73 -4.35 33.86
CA GLU A 132 39.43 -4.91 33.47
C GLU A 132 39.29 -4.94 31.96
N GLY A 133 39.63 -3.84 31.24
CA GLY A 133 39.63 -3.78 29.80
C GLY A 133 40.54 -4.84 29.15
N GLU A 134 41.74 -5.00 29.65
CA GLU A 134 42.69 -6.04 29.20
C GLU A 134 42.10 -7.44 29.37
N LEU A 135 41.46 -7.73 30.53
CA LEU A 135 40.80 -9.02 30.78
C LEU A 135 39.59 -9.27 29.89
N LEU A 136 38.82 -8.24 29.55
CA LEU A 136 37.73 -8.37 28.63
C LEU A 136 38.21 -8.76 27.21
N LEU A 137 39.26 -8.10 26.70
CA LEU A 137 39.88 -8.49 25.43
C LEU A 137 40.42 -9.92 25.46
N GLN A 138 41.17 -10.30 26.54
CA GLN A 138 41.69 -11.67 26.68
C GLN A 138 40.57 -12.72 26.62
N ARG A 139 39.49 -12.54 27.38
CA ARG A 139 38.34 -13.45 27.40
C ARG A 139 37.70 -13.57 26.02
N THR A 140 37.53 -12.45 25.31
CA THR A 140 36.96 -12.46 23.96
C THR A 140 37.84 -13.25 22.98
N LEU A 141 39.17 -13.05 23.02
CA LEU A 141 40.11 -13.81 22.21
C LEU A 141 40.15 -15.31 22.56
N GLU A 142 40.04 -15.68 23.84
CA GLU A 142 40.01 -17.09 24.29
C GLU A 142 38.72 -17.81 23.78
N GLN A 143 37.65 -17.08 23.63
CA GLN A 143 36.34 -17.63 23.19
C GLN A 143 36.19 -17.75 21.67
N THR A 144 36.96 -16.99 20.91
CA THR A 144 36.99 -17.06 19.43
C THR A 144 37.81 -18.25 18.92
N LEU A 145 37.72 -19.42 19.58
CA LEU A 145 38.41 -20.66 19.25
C LEU A 145 38.36 -21.01 17.74
N GLY A 146 39.43 -20.66 17.00
CA GLY A 146 39.63 -21.05 15.60
C GLY A 146 39.74 -19.91 14.58
N THR A 147 39.35 -18.70 14.91
CA THR A 147 39.56 -17.49 14.07
C THR A 147 40.26 -16.44 14.92
N ALA A 148 41.61 -16.52 15.00
CA ALA A 148 42.39 -15.52 15.72
C ALA A 148 42.17 -14.16 15.04
N ASP A 149 41.49 -13.23 15.70
CA ASP A 149 41.40 -11.84 15.22
C ASP A 149 42.74 -11.14 15.46
N ALA A 150 43.47 -10.95 14.36
CA ALA A 150 44.82 -10.38 14.40
C ALA A 150 44.79 -8.93 14.93
N ALA A 151 43.72 -8.18 14.71
CA ALA A 151 43.61 -6.80 15.17
C ALA A 151 43.45 -6.73 16.69
N LEU A 152 42.57 -7.55 17.29
CA LEU A 152 42.45 -7.61 18.76
C LEU A 152 43.69 -8.19 19.43
N GLN A 153 44.38 -9.17 18.80
CA GLN A 153 45.67 -9.68 19.32
C GLN A 153 46.73 -8.58 19.32
N ASP A 154 46.77 -7.75 18.28
CA ASP A 154 47.73 -6.64 18.21
C ASP A 154 47.41 -5.56 19.26
N VAL A 155 46.15 -5.24 19.46
CA VAL A 155 45.72 -4.33 20.55
C VAL A 155 46.13 -4.88 21.90
N LEU A 156 45.92 -6.17 22.18
CA LEU A 156 46.30 -6.79 23.44
C LEU A 156 47.81 -6.75 23.64
N ARG A 157 48.62 -7.04 22.59
CA ARG A 157 50.08 -6.94 22.63
C ARG A 157 50.53 -5.50 22.92
N GLN A 158 49.97 -4.51 22.25
CA GLN A 158 50.32 -3.10 22.49
C GLN A 158 49.95 -2.66 23.91
N LEU A 159 48.83 -3.11 24.47
CA LEU A 159 48.42 -2.85 25.85
C LEU A 159 49.46 -3.40 26.86
N GLN A 160 50.01 -4.57 26.57
CA GLN A 160 51.04 -5.22 27.45
C GLN A 160 52.41 -4.56 27.32
N GLU A 161 52.78 -4.04 26.16
CA GLU A 161 54.03 -3.37 25.88
C GLU A 161 54.06 -1.91 26.37
N SER A 162 52.90 -1.21 26.34
CA SER A 162 52.84 0.20 26.76
C SER A 162 52.97 0.36 28.28
N GLN A 163 53.74 1.38 28.67
CA GLN A 163 53.92 1.79 30.08
C GLN A 163 53.04 3.01 30.44
N LEU A 164 52.37 3.62 29.44
CA LEU A 164 51.59 4.83 29.64
C LEU A 164 50.09 4.51 29.71
N ASP A 165 49.47 4.88 30.82
CA ASP A 165 48.04 4.68 31.02
C ASP A 165 47.16 5.38 29.95
N GLU A 166 47.63 6.56 29.48
CA GLU A 166 46.94 7.29 28.40
C GLU A 166 46.91 6.53 27.07
N GLU A 167 48.05 5.86 26.72
CA GLU A 167 48.13 5.04 25.51
C GLU A 167 47.23 3.80 25.62
N LYS A 168 47.22 3.14 26.76
CA LYS A 168 46.33 1.99 27.03
C LYS A 168 44.88 2.38 26.93
N LEU A 169 44.54 3.53 27.51
CA LEU A 169 43.19 4.05 27.47
C LEU A 169 42.75 4.36 26.03
N ALA A 170 43.64 5.00 25.24
CA ALA A 170 43.35 5.31 23.84
C ALA A 170 43.10 4.05 22.99
N LEU A 171 43.88 2.97 23.22
CA LEU A 171 43.71 1.67 22.57
C LEU A 171 42.37 1.03 22.95
N LEU A 172 42.02 0.97 24.23
CA LEU A 172 40.80 0.36 24.75
C LEU A 172 39.56 1.15 24.29
N LEU A 173 39.60 2.46 24.24
CA LEU A 173 38.46 3.30 23.83
C LEU A 173 38.42 3.60 22.32
N SER A 174 39.39 3.03 21.53
CA SER A 174 39.38 3.25 20.09
C SER A 174 38.11 2.68 19.43
N ARG A 175 37.64 3.35 18.39
CA ARG A 175 36.44 2.86 17.61
C ARG A 175 36.69 1.46 17.06
N GLU A 176 37.88 1.17 16.61
CA GLU A 176 38.26 -0.13 16.05
C GLU A 176 38.14 -1.23 17.11
N THR A 177 38.70 -1.03 18.31
CA THR A 177 38.58 -1.99 19.41
C THR A 177 37.12 -2.19 19.83
N GLN A 178 36.37 -1.10 19.99
CA GLN A 178 34.93 -1.19 20.32
C GLN A 178 34.14 -1.98 19.28
N GLN A 179 34.36 -1.72 17.97
CA GLN A 179 33.70 -2.45 16.90
C GLN A 179 34.06 -3.94 16.92
N ARG A 180 35.33 -4.29 17.06
CA ARG A 180 35.75 -5.70 17.14
C ARG A 180 35.19 -6.42 18.36
N MET A 181 35.18 -5.74 19.51
CA MET A 181 34.59 -6.28 20.73
C MET A 181 33.06 -6.47 20.59
N ARG A 182 32.38 -5.59 19.85
CA ARG A 182 30.99 -5.75 19.52
C ARG A 182 30.73 -6.98 18.63
N GLU A 183 31.58 -7.18 17.61
CA GLU A 183 31.44 -8.28 16.64
C GLU A 183 31.80 -9.65 17.24
N LEU A 184 32.77 -9.71 18.14
CA LEU A 184 33.39 -10.94 18.67
C LEU A 184 33.03 -11.22 20.12
N GLY A 185 32.53 -10.24 20.85
CA GLY A 185 32.22 -10.33 22.27
C GLY A 185 31.08 -11.30 22.58
N GLN A 186 30.94 -11.67 23.83
CA GLN A 186 29.79 -12.45 24.28
C GLN A 186 28.54 -11.62 24.25
N HIS A 187 27.52 -12.08 23.52
CA HIS A 187 26.19 -11.55 23.57
C HIS A 187 25.48 -12.08 24.83
N ARG A 188 25.74 -11.44 25.99
CA ARG A 188 25.14 -11.86 27.26
C ARG A 188 23.67 -11.49 27.32
N HIS A 189 22.83 -12.40 27.80
CA HIS A 189 21.38 -12.25 27.84
C HIS A 189 20.77 -11.98 26.46
N LEU A 190 21.32 -12.62 25.41
CA LEU A 190 20.80 -12.54 24.08
C LEU A 190 19.33 -12.92 24.07
N LEU A 191 18.50 -12.03 23.52
CA LEU A 191 17.10 -12.25 23.23
C LEU A 191 16.86 -12.06 21.73
N SER A 192 16.19 -13.02 21.12
CA SER A 192 15.70 -12.92 19.73
C SER A 192 14.18 -12.87 19.70
N THR A 193 13.63 -11.99 18.90
CA THR A 193 12.17 -11.99 18.67
C THR A 193 11.73 -13.21 17.86
N PRO A 194 10.43 -13.51 17.81
CA PRO A 194 9.89 -14.33 16.73
C PRO A 194 10.24 -13.74 15.35
N ARG A 195 10.16 -14.57 14.32
CA ARG A 195 10.30 -14.12 12.94
C ARG A 195 9.01 -13.49 12.48
N TYR A 196 9.10 -12.28 11.94
CA TYR A 196 7.97 -11.53 11.43
C TYR A 196 7.97 -11.53 9.92
N PRO A 197 6.85 -11.88 9.29
CA PRO A 197 6.76 -11.93 7.83
C PRO A 197 6.60 -10.52 7.24
N LEU A 198 7.21 -10.32 6.06
CA LEU A 198 7.13 -9.11 5.27
C LEU A 198 6.76 -9.47 3.83
N ASP A 199 5.71 -8.86 3.28
CA ASP A 199 5.34 -8.96 1.87
C ASP A 199 5.97 -7.80 1.10
N VAL A 200 6.96 -8.12 0.29
CA VAL A 200 7.64 -7.15 -0.57
C VAL A 200 6.96 -7.12 -1.93
N GLU A 201 6.49 -5.96 -2.31
CA GLU A 201 5.78 -5.76 -3.57
C GLU A 201 6.49 -4.72 -4.45
N ARG A 202 6.21 -4.73 -5.74
CA ARG A 202 6.75 -3.72 -6.66
C ARG A 202 6.06 -2.36 -6.45
N SER A 203 6.70 -1.28 -6.88
CA SER A 203 6.24 0.10 -6.65
C SER A 203 4.79 0.36 -7.09
N LEU A 204 4.32 -0.31 -8.14
CA LEU A 204 2.95 -0.17 -8.65
C LEU A 204 1.87 -0.62 -7.64
N ALA A 205 2.25 -1.39 -6.62
CA ALA A 205 1.35 -1.77 -5.52
C ALA A 205 1.01 -0.59 -4.59
N GLU A 206 1.82 0.48 -4.57
CA GLU A 206 1.58 1.66 -3.72
C GLU A 206 1.35 2.95 -4.51
N PHE A 207 1.94 3.06 -5.70
CA PHE A 207 1.81 4.24 -6.55
C PHE A 207 1.36 3.85 -7.95
N ALA A 208 0.09 4.13 -8.27
CA ALA A 208 -0.49 3.91 -9.58
C ALA A 208 -1.73 4.77 -9.82
N SER A 209 -1.98 5.10 -11.08
CA SER A 209 -3.20 5.73 -11.57
C SER A 209 -3.94 4.73 -12.46
N TRP A 210 -5.20 4.41 -12.09
CA TRP A 210 -6.00 3.38 -12.77
C TRP A 210 -7.06 4.01 -13.68
N TYR A 211 -7.17 3.54 -14.92
CA TYR A 211 -8.19 3.93 -15.88
C TYR A 211 -9.06 2.73 -16.25
N GLU A 212 -10.33 2.74 -15.86
CA GLU A 212 -11.28 1.68 -16.16
C GLU A 212 -11.99 1.96 -17.48
N LEU A 213 -12.01 0.98 -18.37
CA LEU A 213 -12.59 1.08 -19.71
C LEU A 213 -13.30 -0.21 -20.12
N PHE A 214 -14.51 -0.11 -20.67
CA PHE A 214 -15.18 -1.21 -21.34
C PHE A 214 -14.69 -1.33 -22.79
N PRO A 215 -13.99 -2.40 -23.19
CA PRO A 215 -13.52 -2.57 -24.55
C PRO A 215 -14.65 -2.50 -25.60
N ARG A 216 -15.83 -3.00 -25.24
CA ARG A 216 -17.00 -3.03 -26.12
C ARG A 216 -17.51 -1.67 -26.59
N SER A 217 -17.18 -0.58 -25.88
CA SER A 217 -17.56 0.79 -26.24
C SER A 217 -16.41 1.61 -26.86
N ALA A 218 -15.28 1.00 -27.12
CA ALA A 218 -14.08 1.71 -27.59
C ALA A 218 -14.17 2.27 -29.02
N THR A 219 -15.23 1.97 -29.77
CA THR A 219 -15.39 2.34 -31.18
C THR A 219 -15.85 3.77 -31.42
N GLY A 220 -16.43 4.43 -30.43
CA GLY A 220 -17.14 5.71 -30.64
C GLY A 220 -18.48 5.59 -31.38
N SER A 221 -19.03 4.38 -31.59
CA SER A 221 -20.31 4.11 -32.25
C SER A 221 -21.20 3.22 -31.40
N VAL A 222 -22.50 3.50 -31.36
CA VAL A 222 -23.53 2.63 -30.73
C VAL A 222 -23.90 1.43 -31.60
N GLU A 223 -23.57 1.46 -32.89
CA GLU A 223 -23.98 0.42 -33.85
C GLU A 223 -22.96 -0.71 -33.98
N ARG A 224 -21.75 -0.52 -33.46
CA ARG A 224 -20.66 -1.50 -33.57
C ARG A 224 -20.07 -1.81 -32.20
N HIS A 225 -20.06 -3.08 -31.86
CA HIS A 225 -19.34 -3.57 -30.67
C HIS A 225 -17.85 -3.30 -30.83
N GLY A 226 -17.21 -2.73 -29.80
CA GLY A 226 -15.77 -2.50 -29.75
C GLY A 226 -14.97 -3.78 -29.61
N THR A 227 -13.72 -3.71 -30.02
CA THR A 227 -12.75 -4.81 -30.01
C THR A 227 -11.48 -4.40 -29.27
N PHE A 228 -10.60 -5.36 -28.98
CA PHE A 228 -9.26 -5.09 -28.45
C PHE A 228 -8.44 -4.20 -29.40
N LEU A 229 -8.67 -4.30 -30.70
CA LEU A 229 -7.99 -3.46 -31.69
C LEU A 229 -8.45 -2.01 -31.61
N ASP A 230 -9.74 -1.77 -31.31
CA ASP A 230 -10.24 -0.40 -31.06
C ASP A 230 -9.62 0.21 -29.79
N VAL A 231 -9.39 -0.61 -28.76
CA VAL A 231 -8.70 -0.16 -27.52
C VAL A 231 -7.25 0.24 -27.79
N LEU A 232 -6.55 -0.41 -28.73
CA LEU A 232 -5.19 -0.01 -29.12
C LEU A 232 -5.12 1.47 -29.53
N GLU A 233 -6.14 1.97 -30.21
CA GLU A 233 -6.21 3.39 -30.64
C GLU A 233 -6.40 4.36 -29.46
N GLN A 234 -6.91 3.88 -28.31
CA GLN A 234 -7.09 4.67 -27.09
C GLN A 234 -5.83 4.76 -26.22
N LEU A 235 -4.88 3.84 -26.35
CA LEU A 235 -3.70 3.77 -25.48
C LEU A 235 -2.90 5.08 -25.41
N PRO A 236 -2.59 5.77 -26.53
CA PRO A 236 -1.85 7.04 -26.50
C PRO A 236 -2.58 8.12 -25.71
N ARG A 237 -3.92 8.20 -25.83
CA ARG A 237 -4.75 9.14 -25.09
C ARG A 237 -4.68 8.84 -23.58
N ILE A 238 -4.93 7.59 -23.19
CA ILE A 238 -4.91 7.16 -21.78
C ILE A 238 -3.54 7.42 -21.17
N ARG A 239 -2.47 7.10 -21.89
CA ARG A 239 -1.10 7.38 -21.43
C ARG A 239 -0.82 8.89 -21.31
N SER A 240 -1.32 9.72 -22.23
CA SER A 240 -1.15 11.17 -22.17
C SER A 240 -1.84 11.81 -20.95
N LEU A 241 -2.90 11.19 -20.45
CA LEU A 241 -3.56 11.56 -19.18
C LEU A 241 -2.72 11.18 -17.94
N GLY A 242 -1.64 10.40 -18.11
CA GLY A 242 -0.73 10.02 -17.03
C GLY A 242 -1.12 8.75 -16.26
N PHE A 243 -2.00 7.91 -16.80
CA PHE A 243 -2.36 6.64 -16.19
C PHE A 243 -1.25 5.58 -16.33
N ASP A 244 -1.23 4.63 -15.40
CA ASP A 244 -0.27 3.53 -15.30
C ASP A 244 -0.94 2.18 -15.58
N VAL A 245 -2.21 2.05 -15.21
CA VAL A 245 -2.98 0.81 -15.31
C VAL A 245 -4.24 1.03 -16.16
N LEU A 246 -4.41 0.18 -17.17
CA LEU A 246 -5.63 0.08 -17.96
C LEU A 246 -6.42 -1.13 -17.46
N TYR A 247 -7.54 -0.87 -16.79
CA TYR A 247 -8.38 -1.89 -16.19
C TYR A 247 -9.62 -2.17 -17.03
N PHE A 248 -9.87 -3.45 -17.29
CA PHE A 248 -11.07 -3.93 -17.98
C PHE A 248 -12.01 -4.68 -17.02
N PRO A 249 -13.30 -4.33 -16.99
CA PRO A 249 -14.34 -5.25 -16.52
C PRO A 249 -14.25 -6.59 -17.25
N PRO A 250 -14.96 -7.66 -16.78
CA PRO A 250 -14.81 -8.98 -17.36
C PRO A 250 -14.90 -8.99 -18.89
N ILE A 251 -13.92 -9.63 -19.54
CA ILE A 251 -13.79 -9.72 -21.00
C ILE A 251 -14.25 -11.09 -21.55
N HIS A 252 -14.88 -11.89 -20.70
CA HIS A 252 -15.27 -13.26 -20.96
C HIS A 252 -16.60 -13.36 -21.72
N PRO A 253 -16.95 -14.53 -22.32
CA PRO A 253 -18.28 -14.80 -22.86
C PRO A 253 -19.38 -14.49 -21.83
N ILE A 254 -20.50 -13.99 -22.31
CA ILE A 254 -21.63 -13.58 -21.47
C ILE A 254 -22.81 -14.51 -21.73
N GLY A 255 -23.42 -15.05 -20.66
CA GLY A 255 -24.58 -15.95 -20.75
C GLY A 255 -25.78 -15.32 -21.42
N MET A 256 -26.64 -16.17 -21.98
CA MET A 256 -27.91 -15.78 -22.62
C MET A 256 -29.11 -15.95 -21.68
N THR A 257 -29.06 -16.95 -20.80
CA THR A 257 -30.14 -17.25 -19.85
C THR A 257 -30.27 -16.12 -18.84
N HIS A 258 -31.46 -15.54 -18.72
CA HIS A 258 -31.78 -14.40 -17.88
C HIS A 258 -30.90 -13.14 -18.14
N ARG A 259 -30.40 -13.01 -19.37
CA ARG A 259 -29.57 -11.86 -19.77
C ARG A 259 -30.27 -10.53 -19.42
N LYS A 260 -29.50 -9.61 -18.87
CA LYS A 260 -29.99 -8.27 -18.54
C LYS A 260 -30.02 -7.37 -19.77
N GLY A 261 -31.11 -6.61 -19.89
CA GLY A 261 -31.25 -5.54 -20.87
C GLY A 261 -30.83 -4.18 -20.33
N ARG A 262 -31.03 -3.12 -21.12
CA ARG A 262 -30.67 -1.73 -20.80
C ARG A 262 -31.19 -1.32 -19.42
N ASN A 263 -30.41 -0.52 -18.72
CA ASN A 263 -30.69 -0.04 -17.36
C ASN A 263 -31.07 -1.18 -16.39
N ASN A 264 -30.41 -2.34 -16.52
CA ASN A 264 -30.63 -3.53 -15.68
C ASN A 264 -32.05 -4.14 -15.80
N SER A 265 -32.69 -3.97 -16.96
CA SER A 265 -33.97 -4.62 -17.23
C SER A 265 -33.87 -6.14 -17.12
N LEU A 266 -34.91 -6.78 -16.58
CA LEU A 266 -35.01 -8.25 -16.51
C LEU A 266 -35.28 -8.90 -17.89
N GLN A 267 -35.61 -8.11 -18.88
CA GLN A 267 -35.85 -8.56 -20.25
C GLN A 267 -34.84 -7.87 -21.18
N ALA A 268 -33.99 -8.67 -21.81
CA ALA A 268 -33.04 -8.23 -22.82
C ALA A 268 -33.67 -8.33 -24.22
N ASN A 269 -33.38 -7.37 -25.10
CA ASN A 269 -33.55 -7.51 -26.52
C ASN A 269 -32.43 -8.38 -27.12
N ALA A 270 -32.64 -8.85 -28.35
CA ALA A 270 -31.66 -9.71 -29.03
C ALA A 270 -30.26 -9.03 -29.21
N GLU A 271 -30.28 -7.70 -29.29
CA GLU A 271 -29.09 -6.87 -29.51
C GLU A 271 -28.43 -6.37 -28.21
N ASP A 272 -29.06 -6.61 -27.05
CA ASP A 272 -28.50 -6.16 -25.78
C ASP A 272 -27.26 -6.99 -25.40
N PRO A 273 -26.12 -6.37 -25.10
CA PRO A 273 -24.87 -7.09 -24.84
C PRO A 273 -24.87 -7.88 -23.53
N GLY A 274 -25.80 -7.57 -22.62
CA GLY A 274 -25.84 -8.14 -21.28
C GLY A 274 -24.78 -7.58 -20.33
N SER A 275 -24.83 -8.06 -19.09
CA SER A 275 -23.82 -7.73 -18.08
C SER A 275 -22.55 -8.54 -18.29
N PRO A 276 -21.35 -7.92 -18.31
CA PRO A 276 -20.09 -8.66 -18.44
C PRO A 276 -19.81 -9.54 -17.20
N TYR A 277 -20.50 -9.30 -16.11
CA TYR A 277 -20.38 -10.11 -14.88
C TYR A 277 -21.18 -11.41 -14.91
N ALA A 278 -22.08 -11.60 -15.89
CA ALA A 278 -22.74 -12.88 -16.16
C ALA A 278 -21.81 -13.77 -17.00
N ILE A 279 -20.70 -14.20 -16.40
CA ILE A 279 -19.57 -14.88 -17.08
C ILE A 279 -19.94 -16.28 -17.50
N GLY A 280 -19.64 -16.62 -18.76
CA GLY A 280 -19.73 -17.93 -19.33
C GLY A 280 -20.91 -18.10 -20.30
N GLY A 281 -20.65 -18.83 -21.36
CA GLY A 281 -21.58 -19.16 -22.44
C GLY A 281 -21.08 -20.37 -23.24
N THR A 282 -21.67 -20.59 -24.38
CA THR A 282 -21.28 -21.70 -25.29
C THR A 282 -19.83 -21.55 -25.79
N GLU A 283 -19.30 -20.34 -25.75
CA GLU A 283 -17.95 -20.02 -26.22
C GLU A 283 -16.87 -20.18 -25.15
N GLY A 284 -17.23 -20.47 -23.91
CA GLY A 284 -16.29 -20.73 -22.81
C GLY A 284 -16.63 -20.00 -21.52
N GLY A 285 -15.73 -20.07 -20.56
CA GLY A 285 -15.85 -19.52 -19.22
C GLY A 285 -14.85 -18.39 -18.93
N HIS A 286 -14.28 -18.44 -17.72
CA HIS A 286 -13.35 -17.41 -17.19
C HIS A 286 -11.97 -17.38 -17.89
N ASP A 287 -11.62 -18.40 -18.65
CA ASP A 287 -10.38 -18.54 -19.42
C ASP A 287 -10.58 -18.25 -20.91
N ALA A 288 -11.76 -17.78 -21.31
CA ALA A 288 -12.11 -17.46 -22.70
C ALA A 288 -12.36 -15.96 -22.87
N VAL A 289 -12.14 -15.48 -24.11
CA VAL A 289 -12.42 -14.11 -24.55
C VAL A 289 -13.80 -14.05 -25.19
N HIS A 290 -14.58 -12.99 -24.90
CA HIS A 290 -15.84 -12.73 -25.58
C HIS A 290 -15.62 -12.59 -27.10
N PRO A 291 -16.28 -13.37 -27.98
CA PRO A 291 -16.00 -13.40 -29.42
C PRO A 291 -16.05 -12.05 -30.12
N GLN A 292 -16.95 -11.16 -29.69
CA GLN A 292 -17.06 -9.82 -30.27
C GLN A 292 -15.92 -8.88 -29.89
N LEU A 293 -15.12 -9.20 -28.86
CA LEU A 293 -13.93 -8.42 -28.51
C LEU A 293 -12.72 -8.76 -29.38
N GLY A 294 -12.72 -9.92 -30.03
CA GLY A 294 -11.64 -10.46 -30.84
C GLY A 294 -11.12 -11.78 -30.35
N SER A 295 -9.93 -12.14 -30.75
CA SER A 295 -9.25 -13.37 -30.37
C SER A 295 -8.33 -13.18 -29.15
N LEU A 296 -7.87 -14.30 -28.56
CA LEU A 296 -6.85 -14.28 -27.51
C LEU A 296 -5.54 -13.65 -28.02
N ASP A 297 -5.22 -13.82 -29.30
CA ASP A 297 -4.03 -13.19 -29.91
C ASP A 297 -4.20 -11.67 -30.04
N ASP A 298 -5.40 -11.18 -30.31
CA ASP A 298 -5.68 -9.73 -30.27
C ASP A 298 -5.53 -9.16 -28.88
N PHE A 299 -5.96 -9.90 -27.86
CA PHE A 299 -5.74 -9.52 -26.46
C PHE A 299 -4.24 -9.47 -26.12
N ARG A 300 -3.46 -10.48 -26.50
CA ARG A 300 -1.99 -10.48 -26.32
C ARG A 300 -1.32 -9.30 -27.00
N ARG A 301 -1.76 -8.95 -28.21
CA ARG A 301 -1.29 -7.74 -28.93
C ARG A 301 -1.60 -6.47 -28.14
N LEU A 302 -2.81 -6.36 -27.59
CA LEU A 302 -3.20 -5.22 -26.75
C LEU A 302 -2.31 -5.11 -25.50
N VAL A 303 -2.12 -6.21 -24.76
CA VAL A 303 -1.26 -6.25 -23.56
C VAL A 303 0.18 -5.83 -23.91
N SER A 304 0.71 -6.36 -25.01
CA SER A 304 2.06 -6.00 -25.46
C SER A 304 2.17 -4.53 -25.85
N ALA A 305 1.19 -4.00 -26.58
CA ALA A 305 1.17 -2.59 -27.00
C ALA A 305 1.00 -1.64 -25.81
N ALA A 306 0.16 -2.00 -24.83
CA ALA A 306 0.01 -1.25 -23.60
C ALA A 306 1.34 -1.15 -22.85
N ARG A 307 2.04 -2.26 -22.70
CA ARG A 307 3.36 -2.32 -22.03
C ARG A 307 4.41 -1.45 -22.75
N VAL A 308 4.44 -1.44 -24.08
CA VAL A 308 5.35 -0.58 -24.87
C VAL A 308 5.09 0.90 -24.58
N GLN A 309 3.85 1.28 -24.28
CA GLN A 309 3.48 2.65 -23.92
C GLN A 309 3.62 2.93 -22.41
N GLY A 310 4.08 1.99 -21.61
CA GLY A 310 4.22 2.12 -20.16
C GLY A 310 2.89 2.02 -19.41
N LEU A 311 1.91 1.29 -19.98
CA LEU A 311 0.66 0.91 -19.33
C LEU A 311 0.68 -0.58 -19.01
N GLU A 312 0.16 -0.97 -17.85
CA GLU A 312 -0.10 -2.37 -17.53
C GLU A 312 -1.60 -2.66 -17.60
N VAL A 313 -1.95 -3.88 -18.02
CA VAL A 313 -3.35 -4.29 -18.13
C VAL A 313 -3.77 -4.98 -16.84
N ALA A 314 -4.90 -4.56 -16.29
CA ALA A 314 -5.60 -5.21 -15.20
C ALA A 314 -6.88 -5.86 -15.70
N LEU A 315 -7.17 -7.09 -15.23
CA LEU A 315 -8.44 -7.76 -15.48
C LEU A 315 -9.28 -7.87 -14.22
N ASP A 316 -10.59 -7.87 -14.42
CA ASP A 316 -11.55 -8.19 -13.36
C ASP A 316 -11.58 -9.71 -13.11
N PHE A 317 -11.40 -10.11 -11.86
CA PHE A 317 -11.58 -11.48 -11.41
C PHE A 317 -12.85 -11.59 -10.58
N ALA A 318 -13.96 -11.85 -11.28
CA ALA A 318 -15.28 -12.03 -10.69
C ALA A 318 -15.59 -13.53 -10.56
N ILE A 319 -15.64 -14.03 -9.32
CA ILE A 319 -15.97 -15.43 -9.05
C ILE A 319 -17.48 -15.61 -9.01
N GLN A 320 -18.08 -15.62 -10.18
CA GLN A 320 -19.50 -15.83 -10.41
C GLN A 320 -19.72 -16.33 -11.85
N CYS A 321 -20.72 -17.15 -12.06
CA CYS A 321 -21.01 -17.75 -13.35
C CYS A 321 -22.38 -17.35 -13.85
N SER A 322 -22.57 -17.26 -15.16
CA SER A 322 -23.93 -17.28 -15.74
C SER A 322 -24.54 -18.68 -15.60
N PRO A 323 -25.87 -18.81 -15.72
CA PRO A 323 -26.51 -20.14 -15.82
C PRO A 323 -26.04 -20.99 -17.00
N ASP A 324 -25.40 -20.38 -18.00
CA ASP A 324 -24.89 -21.06 -19.22
C ASP A 324 -23.40 -21.40 -19.15
N HIS A 325 -22.75 -21.16 -18.01
CA HIS A 325 -21.32 -21.43 -17.84
C HIS A 325 -21.00 -22.91 -17.99
N PRO A 326 -19.94 -23.31 -18.72
CA PRO A 326 -19.58 -24.72 -18.92
C PRO A 326 -19.47 -25.53 -17.62
N TRP A 327 -18.97 -24.95 -16.56
CA TRP A 327 -18.82 -25.60 -15.25
C TRP A 327 -20.13 -26.09 -14.65
N LEU A 328 -21.32 -25.51 -15.02
CA LEU A 328 -22.58 -26.01 -14.50
C LEU A 328 -22.90 -27.42 -15.05
N ALA A 329 -22.51 -27.71 -16.28
CA ALA A 329 -22.68 -29.02 -16.89
C ALA A 329 -21.57 -30.00 -16.51
N GLU A 330 -20.31 -29.50 -16.44
CA GLU A 330 -19.12 -30.31 -16.17
C GLU A 330 -18.95 -30.65 -14.69
N HIS A 331 -19.29 -29.68 -13.81
CA HIS A 331 -19.07 -29.74 -12.37
C HIS A 331 -20.29 -29.23 -11.57
N PRO A 332 -21.47 -29.87 -11.68
CA PRO A 332 -22.68 -29.39 -11.01
C PRO A 332 -22.53 -29.31 -9.48
N GLY A 333 -21.68 -30.12 -8.87
CA GLY A 333 -21.38 -30.08 -7.43
C GLY A 333 -20.60 -28.85 -6.96
N TRP A 334 -20.09 -28.01 -7.91
CA TRP A 334 -19.45 -26.72 -7.56
C TRP A 334 -20.44 -25.60 -7.26
N PHE A 335 -21.75 -25.87 -7.38
CA PHE A 335 -22.81 -24.88 -7.23
C PHE A 335 -23.78 -25.26 -6.11
N GLU A 336 -24.50 -24.26 -5.62
CA GLU A 336 -25.57 -24.47 -4.63
C GLU A 336 -26.90 -24.75 -5.31
N TRP A 337 -27.53 -25.87 -4.95
CA TRP A 337 -28.84 -26.26 -5.42
C TRP A 337 -29.87 -26.19 -4.29
N ARG A 338 -31.09 -25.78 -4.61
CA ARG A 338 -32.21 -25.76 -3.67
C ARG A 338 -32.85 -27.17 -3.60
N PRO A 339 -33.63 -27.44 -2.53
CA PRO A 339 -34.29 -28.74 -2.38
C PRO A 339 -35.27 -29.11 -3.51
N ASP A 340 -35.77 -28.11 -4.26
CA ASP A 340 -36.62 -28.30 -5.44
C ASP A 340 -35.85 -28.55 -6.74
N GLY A 341 -34.52 -28.65 -6.68
CA GLY A 341 -33.64 -28.84 -7.84
C GLY A 341 -33.35 -27.57 -8.62
N SER A 342 -33.83 -26.40 -8.20
CA SER A 342 -33.46 -25.12 -8.81
C SER A 342 -32.08 -24.66 -8.33
N ILE A 343 -31.33 -23.95 -9.19
CA ILE A 343 -30.05 -23.38 -8.83
C ILE A 343 -30.22 -22.13 -7.95
N ARG A 344 -29.29 -21.91 -7.04
CA ARG A 344 -29.26 -20.72 -6.21
C ARG A 344 -28.56 -19.56 -6.93
N HIS A 345 -29.34 -18.53 -7.28
CA HIS A 345 -28.81 -17.31 -7.87
C HIS A 345 -28.15 -16.40 -6.82
N ALA A 346 -27.30 -15.48 -7.28
CA ALA A 346 -26.75 -14.45 -6.43
C ALA A 346 -27.86 -13.52 -5.92
N GLU A 347 -27.83 -13.22 -4.62
CA GLU A 347 -28.84 -12.39 -3.96
C GLU A 347 -28.18 -11.37 -3.03
N ASN A 348 -28.73 -10.15 -3.02
CA ASN A 348 -28.56 -9.16 -1.98
C ASN A 348 -29.96 -8.63 -1.62
N PRO A 349 -30.68 -9.31 -0.72
CA PRO A 349 -32.08 -9.08 -0.50
C PRO A 349 -32.43 -7.61 -0.26
N PRO A 350 -33.50 -7.08 -0.91
CA PRO A 350 -34.47 -7.81 -1.74
C PRO A 350 -34.03 -8.01 -3.20
N LYS A 351 -32.81 -7.59 -3.62
CA LYS A 351 -32.33 -7.75 -5.00
C LYS A 351 -31.91 -9.20 -5.26
N LYS A 352 -32.30 -9.75 -6.41
CA LYS A 352 -31.91 -11.04 -6.93
C LYS A 352 -31.31 -10.88 -8.33
N TYR A 353 -30.16 -11.49 -8.56
CA TYR A 353 -29.43 -11.43 -9.84
C TYR A 353 -29.60 -12.78 -10.56
N GLU A 354 -30.67 -12.92 -11.36
CA GLU A 354 -31.00 -14.21 -12.01
C GLU A 354 -30.05 -14.59 -13.15
N ASP A 355 -29.28 -13.63 -13.64
CA ASP A 355 -28.22 -13.83 -14.63
C ASP A 355 -26.90 -14.34 -14.03
N ILE A 356 -26.82 -14.49 -12.70
CA ILE A 356 -25.60 -14.88 -11.98
C ILE A 356 -25.91 -15.99 -10.97
N VAL A 357 -25.08 -17.01 -10.94
CA VAL A 357 -25.06 -18.08 -9.94
C VAL A 357 -23.72 -18.07 -9.19
N ASN A 358 -23.78 -18.34 -7.89
CA ASN A 358 -22.58 -18.39 -7.04
C ASN A 358 -22.02 -19.80 -6.96
N VAL A 359 -20.70 -19.89 -6.87
CA VAL A 359 -20.01 -21.16 -6.61
C VAL A 359 -20.03 -21.48 -5.10
N ALA A 360 -20.01 -22.77 -4.77
CA ALA A 360 -20.07 -23.29 -3.43
C ALA A 360 -18.69 -23.80 -2.96
N PHE A 361 -17.89 -22.94 -2.34
CA PHE A 361 -16.48 -23.18 -2.01
C PHE A 361 -16.21 -24.40 -1.12
N TYR A 362 -17.19 -24.87 -0.34
CA TYR A 362 -17.02 -25.92 0.67
C TYR A 362 -17.85 -27.18 0.43
N ASN A 363 -18.50 -27.30 -0.74
CA ASN A 363 -19.11 -28.57 -1.12
C ASN A 363 -18.03 -29.63 -1.29
N GLU A 364 -18.34 -30.89 -0.94
CA GLU A 364 -17.38 -32.00 -1.06
C GLU A 364 -16.85 -32.14 -2.48
N ASP A 365 -17.71 -32.01 -3.50
CA ASP A 365 -17.33 -32.05 -4.91
C ASP A 365 -16.52 -30.83 -5.37
N ALA A 366 -16.57 -29.73 -4.65
CA ALA A 366 -15.84 -28.51 -4.98
C ALA A 366 -14.39 -28.50 -4.44
N ILE A 367 -14.08 -29.35 -3.46
CA ILE A 367 -12.75 -29.37 -2.83
C ILE A 367 -11.96 -30.59 -3.34
N PRO A 368 -10.72 -30.39 -3.85
CA PRO A 368 -10.02 -29.13 -4.09
C PRO A 368 -10.30 -28.54 -5.49
N GLY A 369 -11.11 -29.19 -6.33
CA GLY A 369 -11.24 -28.96 -7.76
C GLY A 369 -11.57 -27.49 -8.11
N LEU A 370 -12.59 -26.90 -7.49
CA LEU A 370 -12.97 -25.50 -7.72
C LEU A 370 -11.86 -24.52 -7.33
N TRP A 371 -11.22 -24.74 -6.19
CA TRP A 371 -10.15 -23.86 -5.73
C TRP A 371 -8.97 -23.84 -6.70
N LEU A 372 -8.57 -25.04 -7.18
CA LEU A 372 -7.51 -25.17 -8.17
C LEU A 372 -7.90 -24.56 -9.51
N ALA A 373 -9.14 -24.78 -9.98
CA ALA A 373 -9.63 -24.18 -11.23
C ALA A 373 -9.62 -22.63 -11.18
N LEU A 374 -10.06 -22.05 -10.07
CA LEU A 374 -10.04 -20.59 -9.88
C LEU A 374 -8.61 -20.02 -9.85
N ARG A 375 -7.66 -20.73 -9.23
CA ARG A 375 -6.24 -20.38 -9.31
C ARG A 375 -5.73 -20.46 -10.74
N ASP A 376 -6.06 -21.54 -11.44
CA ASP A 376 -5.57 -21.80 -12.81
C ASP A 376 -6.14 -20.78 -13.80
N VAL A 377 -7.35 -20.24 -13.57
CA VAL A 377 -7.88 -19.07 -14.30
C VAL A 377 -6.95 -17.85 -14.12
N VAL A 378 -6.54 -17.54 -12.89
CA VAL A 378 -5.61 -16.41 -12.66
C VAL A 378 -4.28 -16.66 -13.37
N LEU A 379 -3.70 -17.87 -13.22
CA LEU A 379 -2.43 -18.23 -13.85
C LEU A 379 -2.53 -18.20 -15.39
N PHE A 380 -3.65 -18.64 -15.95
CA PHE A 380 -3.88 -18.54 -17.40
C PHE A 380 -3.74 -17.09 -17.89
N TRP A 381 -4.35 -16.12 -17.21
CA TRP A 381 -4.25 -14.71 -17.60
C TRP A 381 -2.87 -14.13 -17.32
N VAL A 382 -2.17 -14.59 -16.28
CA VAL A 382 -0.76 -14.24 -16.04
C VAL A 382 0.11 -14.67 -17.23
N GLU A 383 -0.10 -15.85 -17.76
CA GLU A 383 0.59 -16.34 -18.98
C GLU A 383 0.28 -15.48 -20.22
N GLN A 384 -0.89 -14.81 -20.26
CA GLN A 384 -1.22 -13.86 -21.31
C GLN A 384 -0.60 -12.47 -21.09
N GLY A 385 0.14 -12.27 -19.99
CA GLY A 385 0.85 -11.03 -19.65
C GLY A 385 0.08 -10.08 -18.72
N VAL A 386 -1.01 -10.52 -18.13
CA VAL A 386 -1.74 -9.76 -17.10
C VAL A 386 -0.97 -9.82 -15.79
N THR A 387 -0.76 -8.67 -15.17
CA THR A 387 0.01 -8.54 -13.93
C THR A 387 -0.78 -7.94 -12.77
N LEU A 388 -2.01 -7.51 -13.02
CA LEU A 388 -2.91 -6.95 -12.01
C LEU A 388 -4.31 -7.56 -12.15
N PHE A 389 -4.93 -7.85 -11.00
CA PHE A 389 -6.29 -8.35 -10.93
C PHE A 389 -7.12 -7.49 -9.96
N ARG A 390 -8.20 -6.90 -10.47
CA ARG A 390 -9.25 -6.34 -9.61
C ARG A 390 -10.20 -7.47 -9.26
N VAL A 391 -10.45 -7.69 -8.00
CA VAL A 391 -11.28 -8.80 -7.53
C VAL A 391 -12.64 -8.28 -7.10
N ASP A 392 -13.68 -8.80 -7.78
CA ASP A 392 -15.08 -8.45 -7.54
C ASP A 392 -15.59 -9.02 -6.22
N ASN A 393 -16.11 -8.17 -5.35
CA ASN A 393 -16.75 -8.54 -4.08
C ASN A 393 -16.02 -9.64 -3.28
N PRO A 394 -14.71 -9.53 -2.98
CA PRO A 394 -13.97 -10.59 -2.29
C PRO A 394 -14.46 -10.85 -0.87
N HIS A 395 -15.11 -9.87 -0.24
CA HIS A 395 -15.67 -9.98 1.11
C HIS A 395 -16.86 -10.95 1.20
N THR A 396 -17.42 -11.38 0.07
CA THR A 396 -18.49 -12.39 -0.02
C THR A 396 -17.96 -13.81 -0.23
N LYS A 397 -16.64 -14.00 -0.33
CA LYS A 397 -15.96 -15.28 -0.54
C LYS A 397 -15.10 -15.61 0.68
N PRO A 398 -14.70 -16.89 0.87
CA PRO A 398 -13.95 -17.31 2.06
C PRO A 398 -12.58 -16.65 2.18
N LEU A 399 -12.27 -16.08 3.35
CA LEU A 399 -10.95 -15.52 3.64
C LEU A 399 -9.80 -16.54 3.49
N PRO A 400 -9.94 -17.82 3.93
CA PRO A 400 -8.91 -18.82 3.70
C PRO A 400 -8.63 -19.09 2.23
N PHE A 401 -9.65 -19.00 1.37
CA PHE A 401 -9.46 -19.12 -0.08
C PHE A 401 -8.54 -18.01 -0.61
N TRP A 402 -8.78 -16.76 -0.22
CA TRP A 402 -7.94 -15.64 -0.65
C TRP A 402 -6.52 -15.72 -0.13
N GLU A 403 -6.34 -16.07 1.16
CA GLU A 403 -5.01 -16.24 1.75
C GLU A 403 -4.20 -17.31 0.99
N TRP A 404 -4.85 -18.43 0.64
CA TRP A 404 -4.24 -19.49 -0.13
C TRP A 404 -3.98 -19.10 -1.59
N LEU A 405 -5.00 -18.59 -2.31
CA LEU A 405 -4.89 -18.25 -3.74
C LEU A 405 -3.82 -17.19 -3.99
N ILE A 406 -3.88 -16.09 -3.26
CA ILE A 406 -2.91 -15.00 -3.40
C ILE A 406 -1.50 -15.49 -3.04
N GLY A 407 -1.39 -16.28 -1.97
CA GLY A 407 -0.13 -16.88 -1.56
C GLY A 407 0.47 -17.80 -2.61
N ASP A 408 -0.33 -18.72 -3.19
CA ASP A 408 0.11 -19.66 -4.23
C ASP A 408 0.50 -18.94 -5.54
N VAL A 409 -0.30 -17.96 -5.98
CA VAL A 409 0.00 -17.19 -7.19
C VAL A 409 1.27 -16.37 -7.00
N ARG A 410 1.42 -15.63 -5.89
CA ARG A 410 2.59 -14.79 -5.63
C ARG A 410 3.85 -15.56 -5.30
N HIS A 411 3.74 -16.81 -4.83
CA HIS A 411 4.90 -17.68 -4.71
C HIS A 411 5.54 -18.00 -6.08
N ARG A 412 4.72 -18.09 -7.14
CA ARG A 412 5.15 -18.37 -8.53
C ARG A 412 5.47 -17.09 -9.31
N HIS A 413 4.68 -16.05 -9.06
CA HIS A 413 4.66 -14.76 -9.76
C HIS A 413 4.59 -13.63 -8.72
N PRO A 414 5.71 -13.32 -8.04
CA PRO A 414 5.74 -12.34 -6.94
C PRO A 414 5.39 -10.92 -7.40
N GLU A 415 5.44 -10.65 -8.71
CA GLU A 415 5.09 -9.37 -9.30
C GLU A 415 3.57 -9.11 -9.38
N ILE A 416 2.72 -10.10 -9.15
CA ILE A 416 1.27 -9.97 -9.32
C ILE A 416 0.65 -9.14 -8.20
N ILE A 417 -0.22 -8.21 -8.60
CA ILE A 417 -0.95 -7.29 -7.71
C ILE A 417 -2.44 -7.64 -7.71
N PHE A 418 -3.03 -7.73 -6.52
CA PHE A 418 -4.46 -7.92 -6.34
C PHE A 418 -5.09 -6.68 -5.70
N LEU A 419 -6.12 -6.12 -6.35
CA LEU A 419 -6.95 -5.02 -5.85
C LEU A 419 -8.30 -5.56 -5.41
N SER A 420 -8.65 -5.40 -4.12
CA SER A 420 -9.96 -5.82 -3.60
C SER A 420 -11.02 -4.75 -3.82
N GLU A 421 -12.13 -5.12 -4.46
CA GLU A 421 -13.34 -4.30 -4.45
C GLU A 421 -14.21 -4.72 -3.27
N ALA A 422 -14.09 -3.98 -2.17
CA ALA A 422 -14.76 -4.35 -0.93
C ALA A 422 -15.33 -3.12 -0.22
N PHE A 423 -16.62 -2.89 -0.41
CA PHE A 423 -17.40 -1.89 0.33
C PHE A 423 -18.13 -2.58 1.48
N THR A 424 -17.41 -2.84 2.57
CA THR A 424 -17.89 -3.64 3.70
C THR A 424 -17.37 -3.07 5.02
N ARG A 425 -17.64 -3.76 6.13
CA ARG A 425 -17.21 -3.32 7.47
C ARG A 425 -15.68 -3.14 7.54
N PRO A 426 -15.17 -2.13 8.27
CA PRO A 426 -13.75 -1.84 8.37
C PRO A 426 -12.88 -3.06 8.75
N ALA A 427 -13.32 -3.87 9.71
CA ALA A 427 -12.59 -5.08 10.11
C ALA A 427 -12.43 -6.10 8.96
N MET A 428 -13.45 -6.23 8.07
CA MET A 428 -13.36 -7.11 6.90
C MET A 428 -12.42 -6.54 5.86
N MET A 429 -12.47 -5.21 5.61
CA MET A 429 -11.56 -4.55 4.67
C MET A 429 -10.10 -4.69 5.12
N ALA A 430 -9.81 -4.44 6.40
CA ALA A 430 -8.48 -4.65 6.97
C ALA A 430 -8.04 -6.12 6.86
N ARG A 431 -8.96 -7.07 7.08
CA ARG A 431 -8.65 -8.51 6.96
C ARG A 431 -8.28 -8.89 5.52
N LEU A 432 -8.95 -8.34 4.52
CA LEU A 432 -8.59 -8.56 3.11
C LEU A 432 -7.16 -8.07 2.82
N GLY A 433 -6.78 -6.89 3.32
CA GLY A 433 -5.39 -6.42 3.25
C GLY A 433 -4.41 -7.40 3.90
N LYS A 434 -4.75 -7.93 5.09
CA LYS A 434 -3.92 -8.89 5.84
C LYS A 434 -3.75 -10.25 5.12
N VAL A 435 -4.78 -10.75 4.44
CA VAL A 435 -4.69 -12.04 3.72
C VAL A 435 -3.98 -11.95 2.38
N GLY A 436 -3.51 -10.76 1.96
CA GLY A 436 -2.60 -10.59 0.83
C GLY A 436 -3.02 -9.64 -0.27
N PHE A 437 -4.22 -9.06 -0.22
CA PHE A 437 -4.59 -8.03 -1.20
C PHE A 437 -3.61 -6.86 -1.14
N SER A 438 -3.06 -6.48 -2.29
CA SER A 438 -2.06 -5.42 -2.42
C SER A 438 -2.66 -4.04 -2.23
N GLN A 439 -3.87 -3.83 -2.78
CA GLN A 439 -4.61 -2.58 -2.80
C GLN A 439 -6.09 -2.85 -2.48
N SER A 440 -6.82 -1.82 -2.08
CA SER A 440 -8.26 -1.92 -1.82
C SER A 440 -9.01 -0.66 -2.21
N TYR A 441 -10.21 -0.84 -2.78
CA TYR A 441 -11.23 0.21 -2.79
C TYR A 441 -11.54 0.65 -1.36
N THR A 442 -12.13 1.83 -1.22
CA THR A 442 -12.25 2.51 0.07
C THR A 442 -13.60 3.20 0.23
N TYR A 443 -13.89 3.71 1.43
CA TYR A 443 -15.01 4.58 1.68
C TYR A 443 -14.82 6.03 1.18
N PHE A 444 -13.69 6.35 0.56
CA PHE A 444 -13.40 7.67 0.00
C PHE A 444 -14.57 8.21 -0.84
N THR A 445 -15.19 7.36 -1.66
CA THR A 445 -16.29 7.72 -2.56
C THR A 445 -17.45 8.42 -1.85
N TRP A 446 -17.71 8.11 -0.57
CA TRP A 446 -18.81 8.67 0.22
C TRP A 446 -18.38 9.64 1.33
N ARG A 447 -17.10 10.03 1.38
CA ARG A 447 -16.61 11.06 2.28
C ARG A 447 -16.69 12.42 1.60
N ASN A 448 -17.57 13.31 2.08
CA ASN A 448 -17.93 14.55 1.40
C ASN A 448 -17.77 15.81 2.27
N THR A 449 -17.71 15.65 3.59
CA THR A 449 -17.45 16.76 4.53
C THR A 449 -15.99 16.81 4.94
N LYS A 450 -15.52 17.99 5.40
CA LYS A 450 -14.15 18.16 5.90
C LYS A 450 -13.82 17.13 6.98
N GLU A 451 -14.67 17.03 8.00
CA GLU A 451 -14.48 16.11 9.13
C GLU A 451 -14.37 14.65 8.67
N GLU A 452 -15.25 14.21 7.76
CA GLU A 452 -15.23 12.84 7.22
C GLU A 452 -13.95 12.54 6.44
N ILE A 453 -13.47 13.50 5.63
CA ILE A 453 -12.29 13.33 4.79
C ILE A 453 -11.02 13.34 5.64
N GLU A 454 -10.86 14.36 6.50
CA GLU A 454 -9.67 14.50 7.35
C GLU A 454 -9.55 13.32 8.33
N SER A 455 -10.65 12.94 9.00
CA SER A 455 -10.67 11.78 9.90
C SER A 455 -10.30 10.49 9.16
N TYR A 456 -10.84 10.29 7.97
CA TYR A 456 -10.57 9.09 7.18
C TYR A 456 -9.12 9.04 6.68
N PHE A 457 -8.58 10.14 6.21
CA PHE A 457 -7.18 10.22 5.81
C PHE A 457 -6.24 9.91 6.98
N MET A 458 -6.53 10.47 8.15
CA MET A 458 -5.74 10.20 9.37
C MET A 458 -5.88 8.75 9.85
N GLU A 459 -7.08 8.17 9.80
CA GLU A 459 -7.32 6.76 10.13
C GLU A 459 -6.40 5.84 9.31
N LEU A 460 -6.33 6.06 8.00
CA LEU A 460 -5.55 5.23 7.08
C LEU A 460 -4.02 5.30 7.33
N THR A 461 -3.54 6.35 8.01
CA THR A 461 -2.11 6.47 8.38
C THR A 461 -1.74 5.76 9.67
N GLN A 462 -2.72 5.21 10.40
CA GLN A 462 -2.50 4.56 11.70
C GLN A 462 -2.57 3.04 11.61
N PRO A 463 -1.94 2.29 12.53
CA PRO A 463 -2.15 0.84 12.63
C PRO A 463 -3.62 0.49 12.89
N PRO A 464 -4.15 -0.61 12.36
CA PRO A 464 -3.43 -1.60 11.55
C PRO A 464 -3.38 -1.24 10.05
N TRP A 465 -4.03 -0.14 9.61
CA TRP A 465 -4.15 0.21 8.20
C TRP A 465 -2.80 0.49 7.56
N ARG A 466 -1.98 1.29 8.23
CA ARG A 466 -0.64 1.69 7.77
C ARG A 466 0.22 0.50 7.30
N ASP A 467 0.15 -0.63 8.03
CA ASP A 467 1.10 -1.73 7.86
C ASP A 467 0.60 -2.82 6.90
N CYS A 468 -0.71 -2.86 6.60
CA CYS A 468 -1.30 -3.94 5.81
C CYS A 468 -2.30 -3.52 4.74
N TYR A 469 -2.60 -2.23 4.58
CA TYR A 469 -3.65 -1.75 3.71
C TYR A 469 -3.17 -0.58 2.86
N ARG A 470 -3.37 -0.64 1.53
CA ARG A 470 -3.07 0.46 0.62
C ARG A 470 -4.37 0.93 -0.04
N PRO A 471 -4.85 2.15 0.32
CA PRO A 471 -6.11 2.68 -0.17
C PRO A 471 -5.99 3.13 -1.64
N ASN A 472 -6.85 2.58 -2.50
CA ASN A 472 -7.02 3.04 -3.88
C ASN A 472 -8.30 3.88 -3.98
N PHE A 473 -8.14 5.18 -4.22
CA PHE A 473 -9.24 6.14 -4.23
C PHE A 473 -9.89 6.21 -5.61
N PHE A 474 -10.84 5.30 -5.87
CA PHE A 474 -11.69 5.43 -7.05
C PHE A 474 -12.71 6.56 -6.86
N VAL A 475 -12.74 7.48 -7.82
CA VAL A 475 -13.67 8.63 -7.82
C VAL A 475 -15.07 8.26 -8.28
N ASN A 476 -15.19 7.23 -9.08
CA ASN A 476 -16.42 6.61 -9.57
C ASN A 476 -16.13 5.18 -10.03
N THR A 477 -17.17 4.38 -10.24
CA THR A 477 -17.11 3.06 -10.87
C THR A 477 -18.32 2.88 -11.78
N PRO A 478 -18.39 1.87 -12.65
CA PRO A 478 -19.61 1.60 -13.44
C PRO A 478 -20.87 1.36 -12.62
N ASP A 479 -20.71 0.92 -11.36
CA ASP A 479 -21.82 0.66 -10.43
C ASP A 479 -22.10 1.82 -9.47
N ILE A 480 -21.16 2.78 -9.36
CA ILE A 480 -21.23 3.87 -8.39
C ILE A 480 -21.02 5.21 -9.08
N ASN A 481 -22.13 5.95 -9.23
CA ASN A 481 -22.16 7.36 -9.59
C ASN A 481 -22.42 8.16 -8.31
N PRO A 482 -21.40 8.68 -7.62
CA PRO A 482 -21.59 9.30 -6.31
C PRO A 482 -22.53 10.50 -6.36
N ARG A 483 -23.43 10.63 -5.39
CA ARG A 483 -24.40 11.75 -5.33
C ARG A 483 -23.75 13.11 -5.40
N TYR A 484 -22.55 13.24 -4.83
CA TYR A 484 -21.78 14.48 -4.88
C TYR A 484 -21.55 14.97 -6.32
N LEU A 485 -21.42 14.06 -7.29
CA LEU A 485 -21.17 14.41 -8.69
C LEU A 485 -22.43 14.81 -9.47
N HIS A 486 -23.65 14.43 -8.99
CA HIS A 486 -24.87 14.60 -9.78
C HIS A 486 -25.13 16.04 -10.17
N ASP A 487 -24.95 16.99 -9.25
CA ASP A 487 -25.28 18.40 -9.43
C ASP A 487 -24.06 19.34 -9.29
N SER A 488 -22.88 18.79 -9.08
CA SER A 488 -21.67 19.58 -8.78
C SER A 488 -20.97 20.18 -9.99
N GLY A 489 -21.37 19.78 -11.21
CA GLY A 489 -20.76 20.23 -12.45
C GLY A 489 -19.26 19.94 -12.53
N ARG A 490 -18.56 20.58 -13.44
CA ARG A 490 -17.12 20.39 -13.67
C ARG A 490 -16.26 20.59 -12.39
N ALA A 491 -16.65 21.53 -11.55
CA ALA A 491 -15.92 21.81 -10.31
C ALA A 491 -15.93 20.62 -9.36
N GLY A 492 -17.05 19.91 -9.20
CA GLY A 492 -17.13 18.74 -8.34
C GLY A 492 -16.25 17.58 -8.82
N PHE A 493 -16.15 17.37 -10.14
CA PHE A 493 -15.23 16.37 -10.70
C PHE A 493 -13.77 16.73 -10.42
N LEU A 494 -13.39 18.00 -10.56
CA LEU A 494 -12.05 18.48 -10.22
C LEU A 494 -11.74 18.35 -8.72
N ILE A 495 -12.71 18.65 -7.84
CA ILE A 495 -12.59 18.47 -6.38
C ILE A 495 -12.30 16.99 -6.05
N ARG A 496 -13.10 16.08 -6.60
CA ARG A 496 -12.92 14.64 -6.35
C ARG A 496 -11.59 14.11 -6.91
N ALA A 497 -11.20 14.56 -8.11
CA ALA A 497 -9.91 14.21 -8.70
C ALA A 497 -8.75 14.69 -7.83
N ALA A 498 -8.78 15.95 -7.35
CA ALA A 498 -7.73 16.50 -6.48
C ALA A 498 -7.65 15.76 -5.13
N LEU A 499 -8.80 15.49 -4.48
CA LEU A 499 -8.84 14.73 -3.23
C LEU A 499 -8.24 13.32 -3.41
N ALA A 500 -8.60 12.62 -4.48
CA ALA A 500 -8.10 11.27 -4.75
C ALA A 500 -6.59 11.27 -5.04
N THR A 501 -6.15 12.15 -5.94
CA THR A 501 -4.76 12.19 -6.40
C THR A 501 -3.78 12.73 -5.34
N MET A 502 -4.23 13.63 -4.48
CA MET A 502 -3.38 14.21 -3.43
C MET A 502 -3.46 13.43 -2.10
N GLY A 503 -4.55 12.71 -1.85
CA GLY A 503 -4.76 11.96 -0.61
C GLY A 503 -4.06 10.59 -0.58
N SER A 504 -3.88 9.94 -1.73
CA SER A 504 -3.29 8.61 -1.80
C SER A 504 -2.29 8.44 -2.96
N GLY A 505 -1.35 7.52 -2.79
CA GLY A 505 -0.49 7.02 -3.86
C GLY A 505 -1.26 6.25 -4.94
N LEU A 506 -2.47 5.80 -4.64
CA LEU A 506 -3.32 5.03 -5.54
C LEU A 506 -4.64 5.76 -5.77
N TRP A 507 -5.02 5.91 -7.01
CA TRP A 507 -6.34 6.41 -7.38
C TRP A 507 -6.81 5.81 -8.70
N GLY A 508 -8.11 5.84 -8.93
CA GLY A 508 -8.68 5.33 -10.16
C GLY A 508 -9.94 6.06 -10.56
N MET A 509 -10.27 5.97 -11.84
CA MET A 509 -11.52 6.45 -12.39
C MET A 509 -12.06 5.51 -13.46
N TYR A 510 -13.37 5.47 -13.59
CA TYR A 510 -14.08 4.88 -14.70
C TYR A 510 -14.24 5.91 -15.82
N SER A 511 -14.04 5.48 -17.07
CA SER A 511 -14.14 6.32 -18.27
C SER A 511 -15.48 7.06 -18.34
N GLY A 512 -15.42 8.35 -18.73
CA GLY A 512 -16.54 9.30 -18.66
C GLY A 512 -16.44 10.27 -17.48
N PHE A 513 -15.66 9.96 -16.45
CA PHE A 513 -15.37 10.89 -15.37
C PHE A 513 -14.63 12.14 -15.92
N GLU A 514 -13.65 11.96 -16.79
CA GLU A 514 -12.94 13.05 -17.46
C GLU A 514 -13.84 13.94 -18.33
N LEU A 515 -15.02 13.44 -18.67
CA LEU A 515 -16.04 14.15 -19.44
C LEU A 515 -17.13 14.78 -18.55
N CYS A 516 -17.00 14.66 -17.24
CA CYS A 516 -17.99 15.07 -16.24
C CYS A 516 -19.35 14.40 -16.41
N GLU A 517 -19.38 13.12 -16.80
CA GLU A 517 -20.61 12.34 -16.89
C GLU A 517 -21.15 12.02 -15.50
N ALA A 518 -22.38 12.47 -15.20
CA ALA A 518 -22.99 12.29 -13.87
C ALA A 518 -24.51 11.98 -13.92
N ALA A 519 -25.09 11.75 -15.10
CA ALA A 519 -26.53 11.50 -15.20
C ALA A 519 -26.92 10.23 -14.41
N PRO A 520 -27.70 10.35 -13.31
CA PRO A 520 -28.06 9.20 -12.49
C PRO A 520 -29.37 8.56 -12.93
N VAL A 521 -29.55 7.29 -12.60
CA VAL A 521 -30.90 6.72 -12.50
C VAL A 521 -31.65 7.47 -11.38
N PRO A 522 -32.87 7.96 -11.59
CA PRO A 522 -33.58 8.75 -10.59
C PRO A 522 -33.60 8.11 -9.19
N GLY A 523 -33.08 8.84 -8.19
CA GLY A 523 -33.03 8.42 -6.80
C GLY A 523 -31.93 7.39 -6.44
N LYS A 524 -31.04 7.04 -7.37
CA LYS A 524 -29.98 6.07 -7.17
C LYS A 524 -28.61 6.68 -7.46
N GLU A 525 -27.56 6.01 -6.95
CA GLU A 525 -26.16 6.25 -7.30
C GLU A 525 -25.69 5.34 -8.45
N GLU A 526 -26.56 5.06 -9.39
CA GLU A 526 -26.31 4.28 -10.60
C GLU A 526 -26.36 5.21 -11.82
N TYR A 527 -25.48 4.98 -12.81
CA TYR A 527 -25.52 5.74 -14.07
C TYR A 527 -26.76 5.42 -14.89
N LEU A 528 -27.43 6.45 -15.39
CA LEU A 528 -28.45 6.30 -16.43
C LEU A 528 -27.78 5.83 -17.72
N ASP A 529 -28.38 4.88 -18.41
CA ASP A 529 -27.86 4.26 -19.63
C ASP A 529 -26.45 3.67 -19.40
N SER A 530 -26.30 2.95 -18.28
CA SER A 530 -25.05 2.36 -17.84
C SER A 530 -24.42 1.47 -18.90
N GLU A 531 -23.13 1.71 -19.15
CA GLU A 531 -22.28 0.91 -20.05
C GLU A 531 -22.20 -0.57 -19.66
N LYS A 532 -22.53 -0.89 -18.42
CA LYS A 532 -22.65 -2.28 -17.95
C LYS A 532 -23.72 -3.08 -18.69
N TYR A 533 -24.70 -2.42 -19.30
CA TYR A 533 -25.84 -3.07 -19.98
C TYR A 533 -26.02 -2.64 -21.44
N GLN A 534 -25.22 -1.70 -21.93
CA GLN A 534 -25.30 -1.22 -23.31
C GLN A 534 -23.97 -0.67 -23.82
N LEU A 535 -23.87 -0.44 -25.12
CA LEU A 535 -22.72 0.27 -25.68
C LEU A 535 -22.87 1.77 -25.40
N ARG A 536 -21.78 2.40 -24.94
CA ARG A 536 -21.75 3.83 -24.61
C ARG A 536 -20.51 4.50 -25.24
N PRO A 537 -20.61 4.92 -26.50
CA PRO A 537 -19.52 5.64 -27.14
C PRO A 537 -19.36 7.03 -26.53
N ARG A 538 -18.12 7.52 -26.48
CA ARG A 538 -17.75 8.81 -25.93
C ARG A 538 -16.92 9.62 -26.88
N ASP A 539 -17.19 10.92 -26.96
CA ASP A 539 -16.28 11.90 -27.55
C ASP A 539 -15.34 12.45 -26.46
N TYR A 540 -14.16 11.87 -26.35
CA TYR A 540 -13.17 12.25 -25.36
C TYR A 540 -12.56 13.65 -25.58
N GLN A 541 -12.91 14.34 -26.68
CA GLN A 541 -12.50 15.72 -26.98
C GLN A 541 -13.64 16.73 -26.76
N GLN A 542 -14.80 16.30 -26.29
CA GLN A 542 -15.92 17.21 -26.05
C GLN A 542 -15.50 18.39 -25.17
N SER A 543 -16.09 19.57 -25.41
CA SER A 543 -15.83 20.76 -24.61
C SER A 543 -16.29 20.59 -23.15
N GLY A 544 -15.57 21.19 -22.21
CA GLY A 544 -15.87 21.10 -20.77
C GLY A 544 -15.28 19.88 -20.07
N ASN A 545 -14.53 19.02 -20.77
CA ASN A 545 -13.77 17.93 -20.17
C ASN A 545 -12.71 18.46 -19.19
N ILE A 546 -12.14 17.54 -18.39
CA ILE A 546 -11.07 17.82 -17.42
C ILE A 546 -9.77 17.04 -17.74
N ASN A 547 -9.56 16.70 -19.00
CA ASN A 547 -8.41 15.92 -19.44
C ASN A 547 -7.08 16.58 -19.07
N ALA A 548 -6.97 17.89 -19.29
CA ALA A 548 -5.75 18.65 -19.03
C ALA A 548 -5.43 18.67 -17.52
N GLU A 549 -6.43 18.85 -16.67
CA GLU A 549 -6.26 18.88 -15.22
C GLU A 549 -5.91 17.50 -14.67
N ILE A 550 -6.52 16.42 -15.17
CA ILE A 550 -6.15 15.04 -14.80
C ILE A 550 -4.69 14.76 -15.17
N ALA A 551 -4.28 15.11 -16.39
CA ALA A 551 -2.90 14.94 -16.82
C ALA A 551 -1.93 15.73 -15.92
N GLN A 552 -2.29 16.96 -15.55
CA GLN A 552 -1.50 17.80 -14.66
C GLN A 552 -1.41 17.20 -13.24
N LEU A 553 -2.53 16.76 -12.65
CA LEU A 553 -2.57 16.13 -11.33
C LEU A 553 -1.71 14.85 -11.30
N ASN A 554 -1.80 14.00 -12.34
CA ASN A 554 -0.96 12.82 -12.46
C ASN A 554 0.52 13.14 -12.63
N ARG A 555 0.87 14.24 -13.32
CA ARG A 555 2.24 14.71 -13.41
C ARG A 555 2.77 15.21 -12.06
N ILE A 556 2.01 16.04 -11.37
CA ILE A 556 2.38 16.59 -10.05
C ILE A 556 2.69 15.46 -9.06
N ARG A 557 1.83 14.47 -8.95
CA ARG A 557 2.07 13.37 -8.00
C ARG A 557 3.25 12.49 -8.39
N ARG A 558 3.59 12.37 -9.67
CA ARG A 558 4.76 11.63 -10.12
C ARG A 558 6.07 12.37 -9.84
N GLU A 559 6.04 13.69 -9.93
CA GLU A 559 7.20 14.56 -9.68
C GLU A 559 7.43 14.86 -8.19
N ASN A 560 6.49 14.51 -7.31
CA ASN A 560 6.56 14.78 -5.88
C ASN A 560 6.49 13.49 -5.06
N PRO A 561 7.63 12.96 -4.56
CA PRO A 561 7.67 11.71 -3.79
C PRO A 561 6.71 11.67 -2.60
N ALA A 562 6.48 12.80 -1.93
CA ALA A 562 5.51 12.90 -0.83
C ALA A 562 4.08 12.49 -1.23
N LEU A 563 3.70 12.59 -2.52
CA LEU A 563 2.38 12.24 -3.04
C LEU A 563 2.28 10.79 -3.53
N GLN A 564 3.36 10.02 -3.45
CA GLN A 564 3.42 8.65 -4.00
C GLN A 564 2.99 7.57 -3.00
N THR A 565 2.54 7.93 -1.84
CA THR A 565 2.00 7.04 -0.80
C THR A 565 0.77 7.68 -0.16
N HIS A 566 -0.03 6.92 0.58
CA HIS A 566 -1.08 7.49 1.44
C HIS A 566 -0.51 7.95 2.80
N LEU A 567 0.71 7.55 3.12
CA LEU A 567 1.41 7.91 4.34
C LEU A 567 1.98 9.34 4.27
N GLY A 568 2.53 9.83 5.38
CA GLY A 568 3.11 11.18 5.45
C GLY A 568 2.09 12.32 5.39
N LEU A 569 0.80 12.02 5.48
CA LEU A 569 -0.28 12.99 5.50
C LEU A 569 -0.51 13.53 6.91
N GLN A 570 -0.64 14.85 7.01
CA GLN A 570 -0.97 15.54 8.25
C GLN A 570 -1.90 16.72 7.97
N THR A 571 -2.98 16.85 8.75
CA THR A 571 -3.92 17.97 8.65
C THR A 571 -3.44 19.16 9.48
N PHE A 572 -3.75 20.38 9.02
CA PHE A 572 -3.41 21.63 9.70
C PHE A 572 -4.62 22.53 9.81
N LEU A 573 -4.53 23.59 10.63
CA LEU A 573 -5.64 24.51 10.86
C LEU A 573 -5.97 25.33 9.60
N CYS A 574 -7.26 25.27 9.23
CA CYS A 574 -7.88 26.12 8.23
C CYS A 574 -9.28 26.48 8.71
N TRP A 575 -9.54 27.79 8.87
CA TRP A 575 -10.78 28.30 9.48
C TRP A 575 -11.93 28.42 8.46
N ASN A 576 -12.21 27.33 7.78
CA ASN A 576 -13.38 27.17 6.93
C ASN A 576 -13.73 25.67 6.80
N ASP A 577 -14.96 25.31 7.14
CA ASP A 577 -15.42 23.90 7.13
C ASP A 577 -15.65 23.35 5.71
N ASN A 578 -15.64 24.21 4.70
CA ASN A 578 -15.70 23.82 3.29
C ASN A 578 -14.32 23.70 2.64
N ILE A 579 -13.23 23.80 3.40
CA ILE A 579 -11.87 23.63 2.85
C ILE A 579 -11.14 22.55 3.65
N VAL A 580 -10.78 21.45 2.97
CA VAL A 580 -9.84 20.44 3.48
C VAL A 580 -8.44 20.97 3.28
N TYR A 581 -7.62 20.96 4.34
CA TYR A 581 -6.26 21.47 4.30
C TYR A 581 -5.29 20.52 5.00
N PHE A 582 -4.31 20.02 4.25
CA PHE A 582 -3.32 19.09 4.75
C PHE A 582 -1.98 19.27 4.05
N ALA A 583 -0.93 18.67 4.60
CA ALA A 583 0.32 18.47 3.90
C ALA A 583 0.62 16.97 3.71
N LYS A 584 1.45 16.71 2.71
CA LYS A 584 2.14 15.44 2.52
C LYS A 584 3.63 15.70 2.49
N ARG A 585 4.40 14.84 3.18
CA ARG A 585 5.85 15.01 3.27
C ARG A 585 6.61 13.70 3.20
N THR A 586 7.82 13.77 2.69
CA THR A 586 8.81 12.69 2.84
C THR A 586 9.38 12.68 4.26
N PRO A 587 9.83 11.52 4.78
CA PRO A 587 10.43 11.45 6.12
C PRO A 587 11.63 12.37 6.34
N ASP A 588 12.42 12.59 5.28
CA ASP A 588 13.61 13.46 5.28
C ASP A 588 13.30 14.95 5.02
N MET A 589 12.01 15.31 4.88
CA MET A 589 11.55 16.66 4.56
C MET A 589 12.06 17.23 3.22
N SER A 590 12.62 16.40 2.34
CA SER A 590 13.10 16.81 1.02
C SER A 590 11.98 17.21 0.06
N ASN A 591 10.77 16.72 0.30
CA ASN A 591 9.57 17.08 -0.43
C ASN A 591 8.41 17.32 0.55
N PHE A 592 7.86 18.53 0.52
CA PHE A 592 6.75 18.95 1.37
C PHE A 592 5.70 19.65 0.51
N VAL A 593 4.52 19.05 0.39
CA VAL A 593 3.42 19.55 -0.44
C VAL A 593 2.22 19.89 0.43
N LEU A 594 1.84 21.16 0.40
CA LEU A 594 0.61 21.68 1.01
C LEU A 594 -0.54 21.57 0.01
N VAL A 595 -1.70 21.14 0.48
CA VAL A 595 -2.89 20.93 -0.35
C VAL A 595 -4.09 21.56 0.34
N ALA A 596 -4.78 22.46 -0.36
CA ALA A 596 -6.05 23.04 0.07
C ALA A 596 -7.12 22.77 -0.99
N ILE A 597 -8.23 22.14 -0.62
CA ILE A 597 -9.30 21.78 -1.56
C ILE A 597 -10.64 22.28 -1.05
N SER A 598 -11.31 23.11 -1.85
CA SER A 598 -12.71 23.50 -1.58
C SER A 598 -13.62 22.30 -1.78
N LEU A 599 -14.57 22.10 -0.86
CA LEU A 599 -15.62 21.09 -0.99
C LEU A 599 -16.91 21.64 -1.58
N ASP A 600 -16.99 22.97 -1.77
CA ASP A 600 -18.14 23.64 -2.36
C ASP A 600 -17.92 23.85 -3.88
N PRO A 601 -18.65 23.12 -4.74
CA PRO A 601 -18.50 23.25 -6.17
C PRO A 601 -19.19 24.47 -6.77
N HIS A 602 -19.97 25.23 -5.97
CA HIS A 602 -20.85 26.28 -6.45
C HIS A 602 -20.43 27.69 -6.04
N ASN A 603 -19.77 27.82 -4.87
CA ASN A 603 -19.43 29.12 -4.31
C ASN A 603 -17.95 29.25 -4.03
N ALA A 604 -17.39 30.45 -4.20
CA ALA A 604 -16.04 30.76 -3.77
C ALA A 604 -15.92 30.62 -2.24
N GLN A 605 -14.82 30.06 -1.78
CA GLN A 605 -14.52 29.85 -0.38
C GLN A 605 -13.25 30.65 0.00
N GLU A 606 -13.31 31.31 1.13
CA GLU A 606 -12.21 32.07 1.70
C GLU A 606 -11.83 31.53 3.07
N ALA A 607 -10.55 31.49 3.37
CA ALA A 607 -10.08 31.05 4.66
C ALA A 607 -8.75 31.69 5.07
N HIS A 608 -8.59 31.87 6.37
CA HIS A 608 -7.26 31.92 6.96
C HIS A 608 -6.79 30.49 7.22
N PHE A 609 -5.49 30.23 7.09
CA PHE A 609 -4.88 28.96 7.34
C PHE A 609 -3.49 29.11 7.97
N GLU A 610 -3.02 28.07 8.66
CA GLU A 610 -1.69 28.05 9.26
C GLU A 610 -0.66 27.39 8.33
N LEU A 611 0.45 28.10 8.09
CA LEU A 611 1.66 27.47 7.56
C LEU A 611 2.36 26.71 8.68
N PRO A 612 2.71 25.44 8.47
CA PRO A 612 3.40 24.62 9.48
C PRO A 612 4.90 24.94 9.56
N LEU A 613 5.26 26.18 9.92
CA LEU A 613 6.64 26.65 10.02
C LEU A 613 7.48 25.80 10.97
N TRP A 614 6.86 25.30 12.05
CA TRP A 614 7.52 24.43 13.03
C TRP A 614 8.02 23.09 12.43
N GLU A 615 7.39 22.57 11.39
CA GLU A 615 7.86 21.38 10.67
C GLU A 615 9.21 21.64 10.00
N PHE A 616 9.47 22.88 9.67
CA PHE A 616 10.75 23.32 9.14
C PHE A 616 11.70 23.82 10.23
N GLY A 617 11.34 23.75 11.52
CA GLY A 617 12.13 24.29 12.63
C GLY A 617 12.24 25.81 12.61
N LEU A 618 11.20 26.51 12.11
CA LEU A 618 11.14 27.96 11.97
C LEU A 618 10.17 28.56 12.99
N GLY A 619 10.43 29.79 13.41
CA GLY A 619 9.52 30.56 14.26
C GLY A 619 8.31 31.12 13.50
N ASP A 620 7.29 31.56 14.24
CA ASP A 620 6.00 32.00 13.70
C ASP A 620 6.06 33.21 12.75
N ASP A 621 7.10 34.03 12.82
CA ASP A 621 7.32 35.19 11.96
C ASP A 621 8.24 34.92 10.75
N ALA A 622 8.71 33.68 10.60
CA ALA A 622 9.61 33.29 9.53
C ALA A 622 8.90 33.25 8.17
N SER A 623 9.69 33.04 7.13
CA SER A 623 9.22 32.93 5.74
C SER A 623 9.46 31.55 5.16
N LEU A 624 8.56 31.13 4.28
CA LEU A 624 8.71 29.94 3.44
C LEU A 624 8.59 30.32 1.97
N GLN A 625 9.36 29.64 1.13
CA GLN A 625 9.17 29.64 -0.31
C GLN A 625 7.97 28.77 -0.67
N GLY A 626 7.03 29.32 -1.44
CA GLY A 626 5.90 28.61 -2.04
C GLY A 626 6.06 28.48 -3.55
N GLU A 627 5.62 27.36 -4.09
CA GLU A 627 5.49 27.12 -5.54
C GLU A 627 4.14 26.49 -5.82
N ASP A 628 3.32 27.11 -6.66
CA ASP A 628 2.08 26.52 -7.16
C ASP A 628 2.41 25.47 -8.22
N LEU A 629 2.12 24.20 -7.92
CA LEU A 629 2.44 23.06 -8.81
C LEU A 629 1.54 22.96 -10.04
N MET A 630 0.41 23.68 -10.05
CA MET A 630 -0.46 23.78 -11.23
C MET A 630 0.07 24.78 -12.26
N THR A 631 0.66 25.88 -11.79
CA THR A 631 1.05 27.00 -12.65
C THR A 631 2.57 27.21 -12.73
N GLY A 632 3.33 26.67 -11.77
CA GLY A 632 4.77 26.91 -11.61
C GLY A 632 5.09 28.30 -11.03
N HIS A 633 4.09 29.08 -10.61
CA HIS A 633 4.31 30.38 -9.99
C HIS A 633 4.92 30.22 -8.59
N THR A 634 5.93 31.06 -8.29
CA THR A 634 6.62 31.04 -6.99
C THR A 634 6.43 32.34 -6.26
N TRP A 635 6.35 32.27 -4.92
CA TRP A 635 6.26 33.42 -4.04
C TRP A 635 6.84 33.10 -2.66
N GLN A 636 6.85 34.08 -1.78
CA GLN A 636 7.22 33.88 -0.39
C GLN A 636 6.02 34.15 0.52
N TRP A 637 5.76 33.23 1.43
CA TRP A 637 4.87 33.45 2.56
C TRP A 637 5.65 34.07 3.71
N HIS A 638 5.03 35.01 4.42
CA HIS A 638 5.58 35.64 5.63
C HIS A 638 4.65 35.40 6.80
N GLY A 639 5.19 34.81 7.87
CA GLY A 639 4.47 34.51 9.10
C GLY A 639 3.54 33.31 9.00
N LYS A 640 3.10 32.84 10.15
CA LYS A 640 2.36 31.60 10.32
C LYS A 640 0.96 31.64 9.70
N THR A 641 0.23 32.76 9.86
CA THR A 641 -1.15 32.84 9.40
C THR A 641 -1.22 33.47 8.01
N GLN A 642 -1.81 32.73 7.08
CA GLN A 642 -2.01 33.17 5.70
C GLN A 642 -3.50 33.24 5.35
N TRP A 643 -3.80 33.82 4.20
CA TRP A 643 -5.16 33.88 3.66
C TRP A 643 -5.20 33.30 2.25
N MET A 644 -6.30 32.63 1.91
CA MET A 644 -6.57 32.14 0.56
C MET A 644 -8.01 32.36 0.15
N ARG A 645 -8.23 32.43 -1.17
CA ARG A 645 -9.53 32.37 -1.81
C ARG A 645 -9.49 31.33 -2.92
N ILE A 646 -10.45 30.41 -2.89
CA ILE A 646 -10.59 29.34 -3.88
C ILE A 646 -11.90 29.53 -4.64
N GLU A 647 -11.81 29.63 -5.96
CA GLU A 647 -12.94 29.86 -6.86
C GLU A 647 -13.23 28.59 -7.70
N PRO A 648 -14.39 27.94 -7.51
CA PRO A 648 -14.67 26.64 -8.12
C PRO A 648 -14.75 26.67 -9.65
N TRP A 649 -15.11 27.82 -10.25
CA TRP A 649 -15.17 27.98 -11.71
C TRP A 649 -13.77 28.12 -12.37
N HIS A 650 -12.75 28.40 -11.61
CA HIS A 650 -11.35 28.38 -12.06
C HIS A 650 -10.69 27.08 -11.69
N GLN A 651 -10.27 26.98 -10.42
CA GLN A 651 -9.57 25.83 -9.86
C GLN A 651 -9.99 25.66 -8.40
N PRO A 652 -10.75 24.57 -8.07
CA PRO A 652 -11.30 24.39 -6.73
C PRO A 652 -10.27 23.94 -5.68
N PHE A 653 -8.98 24.06 -5.95
CA PHE A 653 -7.90 23.64 -5.05
C PHE A 653 -6.63 24.46 -5.28
N GLY A 654 -5.76 24.48 -4.26
CA GLY A 654 -4.36 24.88 -4.35
C GLY A 654 -3.45 23.72 -3.98
N ILE A 655 -2.37 23.50 -4.73
CA ILE A 655 -1.36 22.46 -4.49
C ILE A 655 -0.01 23.16 -4.54
N TRP A 656 0.67 23.23 -3.40
CA TRP A 656 1.87 24.06 -3.25
C TRP A 656 3.03 23.25 -2.69
N ARG A 657 4.18 23.33 -3.33
CA ARG A 657 5.43 22.85 -2.75
C ARG A 657 5.98 23.95 -1.83
N ALA A 658 6.24 23.58 -0.57
CA ALA A 658 6.84 24.47 0.41
C ALA A 658 8.29 24.07 0.70
N SER A 659 9.18 25.06 0.78
CA SER A 659 10.58 24.83 1.10
C SER A 659 11.16 26.00 1.89
N ARG A 660 12.27 25.76 2.59
CA ARG A 660 13.03 26.85 3.22
C ARG A 660 13.59 27.78 2.15
N ILE A 661 13.70 29.05 2.49
CA ILE A 661 14.38 30.04 1.66
C ILE A 661 15.88 29.80 1.76
N GLU A 662 16.57 29.62 0.63
CA GLU A 662 18.01 29.45 0.60
C GLU A 662 18.72 30.70 1.13
N GLY A 663 19.52 30.54 2.20
CA GLY A 663 20.33 31.63 2.77
C GLY A 663 19.99 32.03 4.20
N GLU A 664 18.86 31.63 4.78
CA GLU A 664 18.58 31.83 6.22
C GLU A 664 19.33 30.75 7.04
N ARG A 665 20.54 31.07 7.49
CA ARG A 665 21.27 30.24 8.46
C ARG A 665 20.70 30.48 9.86
N HIS A 666 20.59 29.43 10.64
CA HIS A 666 20.30 29.48 12.06
C HIS A 666 21.21 30.50 12.77
N GLU A 667 20.63 31.52 13.42
CA GLU A 667 21.25 32.13 14.60
C GLU A 667 20.95 31.33 15.88
#